data_9b590a49c812c47911f81f6f37037d28
#
_entry.id   9b590a49c812c47911f81f6f37037d28
#
_cell.length_a   1.000
_cell.length_b   1.000
_cell.length_c   1.000
_cell.angle_alpha   90.00
_cell.angle_beta   90.00
_cell.angle_gamma   90.00
#
_symmetry.space_group_name_H-M   'P 1'
#
loop_
_entity.id
_entity.type
_entity.pdbx_description
1 polymer ?
#
loop_
_entity_poly.entity_id
_entity_poly.type
_entity_poly.pdbx_seq_one_letter_code
_entity_poly.pdbx_strand_id
1 'polypeptide(L)'
;MKNQRSLMKIGSIFAYLCTAVYVLCAAGCFSFHSKACWLWLVLALVSLYSGILLHDGWKAGKKSAVGLVLSIAAPPAFVFALIDYCKKEKTAEPTVQERKKHYVRMLAVSLAVMLLAGIGAMCFQTSGGSVTVTTQTLTKAMTEEYNTTPLNGRRYVIDDPVHSYSFDIYKPKAASAANPAPVVFVMPGFTRTKQTQGQYCIELSRRGFVVFCLDPGCQGDTTTSGYKLDENGKRVQVKATVESNGLNYLVQYVYNNTDEFDYIDRDRIGLTGHSAGGGNVVTTAKNFAGNSFEESVVKALYVSGYIKLSSINSYQYLNCNAALDYARFDEGRYRYQTNLESFETAATRFINEVYGDERNYDDFILEYAYGDKENGTYRIVYSDNVFHAFQPYDNASVAHTTDFFCDMLGAETDLAGTNQIWWGKEICTGIAMLAGFVMMVGLSGLLLTTKFFASVVGAPVKPLKKQETSDKLIFWTATAISAVIACVDYIPLAGLSIRMFPEAHATKATWYFPARMINAVMLWAVVNGAIGLAIFFITHYLKNAVKKSSARRQGREPALDSEPFKAITVSAGGFGKTLLLSVVLFAAFYLAVQVMYWLFHVDFRFMFLSASPLNVRFLVTTLMYVPFFFIFYFSNAVRVNCGMTFENWSEGKRMLVGALANSVGLMFIIVVNYICFFRTGVVRYTYSSAGSEVWLFVNMVYSLTPLMFALPILNRIFCRQTNRVWLGSITVCMIFVMMCISASVSYIPL
;
A
#
# COMPACT_ATOMS: atom_id res chain seq x y z
N MET A 1 -20.51 37.51 0.93
CA MET A 1 -19.94 37.53 -0.43
C MET A 1 -18.45 37.93 -0.49
N LYS A 2 -17.97 39.02 0.19
CA LYS A 2 -16.53 39.38 0.12
C LYS A 2 -15.55 38.31 0.62
N ASN A 3 -15.85 37.60 1.72
CA ASN A 3 -14.94 36.53 2.25
C ASN A 3 -14.97 35.22 1.45
N GLN A 4 -16.02 34.96 0.67
CA GLN A 4 -16.13 33.76 -0.13
C GLN A 4 -15.28 33.85 -1.41
N ARG A 5 -15.17 35.05 -1.99
CA ARG A 5 -14.30 35.31 -3.16
C ARG A 5 -12.80 35.20 -2.85
N SER A 6 -12.41 35.28 -1.55
CA SER A 6 -10.98 35.27 -1.18
C SER A 6 -10.33 33.90 -1.33
N LEU A 7 -11.01 32.78 -1.08
CA LEU A 7 -10.41 31.44 -1.08
C LEU A 7 -10.07 30.93 -2.49
N MET A 8 -10.97 31.08 -3.48
CA MET A 8 -10.64 30.76 -4.87
C MET A 8 -9.51 31.65 -5.42
N LYS A 9 -9.48 32.94 -5.02
CA LYS A 9 -8.36 33.83 -5.34
C LYS A 9 -7.06 33.34 -4.72
N ILE A 10 -7.08 32.96 -3.45
CA ILE A 10 -5.91 32.39 -2.77
C ILE A 10 -5.50 31.07 -3.45
N GLY A 11 -6.43 30.17 -3.73
CA GLY A 11 -6.19 28.93 -4.45
C GLY A 11 -5.55 29.17 -5.83
N SER A 12 -6.04 30.16 -6.61
CA SER A 12 -5.43 30.49 -7.89
C SER A 12 -4.00 31.02 -7.75
N ILE A 13 -3.72 31.84 -6.74
CA ILE A 13 -2.37 32.33 -6.45
C ILE A 13 -1.43 31.16 -6.14
N PHE A 14 -1.83 30.23 -5.29
CA PHE A 14 -1.02 29.06 -4.99
C PHE A 14 -0.80 28.15 -6.19
N ALA A 15 -1.82 28.00 -7.06
CA ALA A 15 -1.65 27.26 -8.32
C ALA A 15 -0.58 27.91 -9.23
N TYR A 16 -0.58 29.23 -9.36
CA TYR A 16 0.45 29.95 -10.11
C TYR A 16 1.84 29.84 -9.46
N LEU A 17 1.94 29.87 -8.12
CA LEU A 17 3.20 29.66 -7.43
C LEU A 17 3.74 28.24 -7.65
N CYS A 18 2.88 27.21 -7.57
CA CYS A 18 3.27 25.84 -7.91
C CYS A 18 3.71 25.72 -9.36
N THR A 19 3.03 26.39 -10.29
CA THR A 19 3.45 26.45 -11.70
C THR A 19 4.86 26.98 -11.83
N ALA A 20 5.19 28.09 -11.17
CA ALA A 20 6.53 28.68 -11.20
C ALA A 20 7.58 27.70 -10.63
N VAL A 21 7.29 27.05 -9.51
CA VAL A 21 8.17 26.02 -8.90
C VAL A 21 8.37 24.86 -9.88
N TYR A 22 7.32 24.34 -10.49
CA TYR A 22 7.42 23.22 -11.43
C TYR A 22 8.21 23.58 -12.71
N VAL A 23 8.09 24.81 -13.18
CA VAL A 23 8.93 25.30 -14.30
C VAL A 23 10.40 25.36 -13.91
N LEU A 24 10.71 25.83 -12.69
CA LEU A 24 12.09 25.81 -12.18
C LEU A 24 12.62 24.38 -12.00
N CYS A 25 11.81 23.46 -11.50
CA CYS A 25 12.17 22.04 -11.39
C CYS A 25 12.41 21.42 -12.78
N ALA A 26 11.55 21.74 -13.76
CA ALA A 26 11.72 21.27 -15.13
C ALA A 26 13.01 21.80 -15.75
N ALA A 27 13.33 23.09 -15.55
CA ALA A 27 14.56 23.70 -16.02
C ALA A 27 15.80 23.07 -15.37
N GLY A 28 15.77 22.81 -14.06
CA GLY A 28 16.83 22.10 -13.36
C GLY A 28 17.01 20.69 -13.90
N CYS A 29 15.93 19.92 -14.04
CA CYS A 29 15.99 18.57 -14.62
C CYS A 29 16.50 18.57 -16.06
N PHE A 30 16.13 19.57 -16.86
CA PHE A 30 16.64 19.72 -18.23
C PHE A 30 18.14 19.98 -18.25
N SER A 31 18.65 20.85 -17.37
CA SER A 31 20.08 21.14 -17.24
C SER A 31 20.89 19.89 -16.86
N PHE A 32 20.29 18.94 -16.12
CA PHE A 32 20.92 17.66 -15.76
C PHE A 32 20.55 16.52 -16.72
N HIS A 33 19.99 16.79 -17.90
CA HIS A 33 19.55 15.81 -18.90
C HIS A 33 18.56 14.76 -18.35
N SER A 34 17.85 15.07 -17.28
CA SER A 34 16.88 14.18 -16.66
C SER A 34 15.54 14.19 -17.42
N LYS A 35 15.04 13.01 -17.80
CA LYS A 35 13.71 12.86 -18.42
C LYS A 35 12.56 13.32 -17.51
N ALA A 36 12.81 13.50 -16.21
CA ALA A 36 11.84 14.04 -15.26
C ALA A 36 11.39 15.48 -15.60
N CYS A 37 12.13 16.21 -16.46
CA CYS A 37 11.70 17.53 -16.93
C CYS A 37 10.30 17.51 -17.55
N TRP A 38 9.92 16.45 -18.25
CA TRP A 38 8.60 16.31 -18.86
C TRP A 38 7.49 16.21 -17.84
N LEU A 39 7.70 15.47 -16.74
CA LEU A 39 6.74 15.41 -15.64
C LEU A 39 6.51 16.80 -15.03
N TRP A 40 7.59 17.51 -14.73
CA TRP A 40 7.49 18.86 -14.17
C TRP A 40 6.80 19.85 -15.11
N LEU A 41 7.02 19.72 -16.43
CA LEU A 41 6.30 20.51 -17.43
C LEU A 41 4.81 20.16 -17.45
N VAL A 42 4.43 18.89 -17.39
CA VAL A 42 3.02 18.48 -17.32
C VAL A 42 2.37 19.01 -16.05
N LEU A 43 3.03 18.87 -14.89
CA LEU A 43 2.53 19.42 -13.62
C LEU A 43 2.40 20.94 -13.67
N ALA A 44 3.34 21.63 -14.30
CA ALA A 44 3.29 23.07 -14.50
C ALA A 44 2.09 23.49 -15.36
N LEU A 45 1.85 22.79 -16.48
CA LEU A 45 0.70 23.07 -17.37
C LEU A 45 -0.64 22.79 -16.67
N VAL A 46 -0.76 21.67 -15.97
CA VAL A 46 -1.98 21.31 -15.21
C VAL A 46 -2.24 22.32 -14.10
N SER A 47 -1.20 22.71 -13.37
CA SER A 47 -1.28 23.70 -12.29
C SER A 47 -1.64 25.09 -12.83
N LEU A 48 -1.06 25.51 -13.94
CA LEU A 48 -1.38 26.76 -14.61
C LEU A 48 -2.86 26.80 -15.05
N TYR A 49 -3.32 25.73 -15.70
CA TYR A 49 -4.70 25.65 -16.16
C TYR A 49 -5.70 25.62 -14.99
N SER A 50 -5.36 24.91 -13.92
CA SER A 50 -6.12 24.97 -12.66
C SER A 50 -6.20 26.40 -12.11
N GLY A 51 -5.07 27.11 -12.06
CA GLY A 51 -5.01 28.51 -11.63
C GLY A 51 -5.92 29.43 -12.43
N ILE A 52 -5.94 29.29 -13.75
CA ILE A 52 -6.81 30.03 -14.65
C ILE A 52 -8.28 29.75 -14.34
N LEU A 53 -8.68 28.46 -14.24
CA LEU A 53 -10.06 28.08 -13.98
C LEU A 53 -10.55 28.53 -12.59
N LEU A 54 -9.70 28.48 -11.56
CA LEU A 54 -10.03 28.98 -10.23
C LEU A 54 -10.15 30.52 -10.24
N HIS A 55 -9.30 31.20 -10.99
CA HIS A 55 -9.36 32.66 -11.16
C HIS A 55 -10.63 33.10 -11.87
N ASP A 56 -10.98 32.44 -12.97
CA ASP A 56 -12.20 32.73 -13.73
C ASP A 56 -13.44 32.41 -12.92
N GLY A 57 -13.44 31.31 -12.16
CA GLY A 57 -14.49 30.98 -11.21
C GLY A 57 -14.66 32.05 -10.14
N TRP A 58 -13.54 32.58 -9.62
CA TRP A 58 -13.55 33.72 -8.66
C TRP A 58 -14.14 34.98 -9.27
N LYS A 59 -13.72 35.37 -10.48
CA LYS A 59 -14.25 36.56 -11.17
C LYS A 59 -15.74 36.42 -11.47
N ALA A 60 -16.15 35.23 -11.94
CA ALA A 60 -17.55 34.94 -12.31
C ALA A 60 -18.45 34.69 -11.08
N GLY A 61 -17.89 34.55 -9.88
CA GLY A 61 -18.63 34.16 -8.67
C GLY A 61 -19.14 32.72 -8.67
N LYS A 62 -18.60 31.86 -9.54
CA LYS A 62 -19.01 30.46 -9.73
C LYS A 62 -17.89 29.51 -9.31
N LYS A 63 -18.26 28.37 -8.68
CA LYS A 63 -17.32 27.32 -8.32
C LYS A 63 -16.88 26.55 -9.55
N SER A 64 -15.57 26.29 -9.67
CA SER A 64 -15.01 25.50 -10.74
C SER A 64 -14.67 24.10 -10.27
N ALA A 65 -15.51 23.11 -10.62
CA ALA A 65 -15.23 21.71 -10.32
C ALA A 65 -13.99 21.18 -11.06
N VAL A 66 -13.82 21.59 -12.32
CA VAL A 66 -12.64 21.22 -13.11
C VAL A 66 -11.38 21.86 -12.55
N GLY A 67 -11.46 23.14 -12.16
CA GLY A 67 -10.35 23.83 -11.49
C GLY A 67 -9.97 23.18 -10.15
N LEU A 68 -10.94 22.65 -9.39
CA LEU A 68 -10.67 21.90 -8.16
C LEU A 68 -9.92 20.59 -8.46
N VAL A 69 -10.38 19.79 -9.41
CA VAL A 69 -9.72 18.49 -9.74
C VAL A 69 -8.31 18.72 -10.26
N LEU A 70 -8.12 19.68 -11.16
CA LEU A 70 -6.78 19.98 -11.70
C LEU A 70 -5.84 20.59 -10.64
N SER A 71 -6.39 21.22 -9.59
CA SER A 71 -5.59 21.78 -8.49
C SER A 71 -4.91 20.71 -7.62
N ILE A 72 -5.19 19.42 -7.81
CA ILE A 72 -4.43 18.30 -7.21
C ILE A 72 -2.94 18.40 -7.58
N ALA A 73 -2.63 18.86 -8.81
CA ALA A 73 -1.26 19.14 -9.21
C ALA A 73 -0.60 20.30 -8.44
N ALA A 74 -1.35 21.05 -7.65
CA ALA A 74 -0.88 22.14 -6.80
C ALA A 74 -1.48 21.98 -5.40
N PRO A 75 -0.93 21.12 -4.53
CA PRO A 75 -1.54 20.72 -3.27
C PRO A 75 -2.05 21.87 -2.38
N PRO A 76 -1.34 23.00 -2.20
CA PRO A 76 -1.88 24.13 -1.46
C PRO A 76 -3.13 24.74 -2.13
N ALA A 77 -3.14 24.85 -3.46
CA ALA A 77 -4.29 25.36 -4.21
C ALA A 77 -5.51 24.43 -4.08
N PHE A 78 -5.27 23.12 -4.10
CA PHE A 78 -6.30 22.11 -3.91
C PHE A 78 -7.00 22.25 -2.56
N VAL A 79 -6.26 22.46 -1.47
CA VAL A 79 -6.83 22.65 -0.14
C VAL A 79 -7.78 23.85 -0.12
N PHE A 80 -7.36 25.00 -0.65
CA PHE A 80 -8.21 26.20 -0.69
C PHE A 80 -9.41 26.03 -1.61
N ALA A 81 -9.23 25.42 -2.79
CA ALA A 81 -10.31 25.12 -3.73
C ALA A 81 -11.32 24.13 -3.14
N LEU A 82 -10.85 23.09 -2.43
CA LEU A 82 -11.70 22.13 -1.75
C LEU A 82 -12.51 22.76 -0.62
N ILE A 83 -11.87 23.58 0.23
CA ILE A 83 -12.56 24.32 1.28
C ILE A 83 -13.64 25.23 0.69
N ASP A 84 -13.36 25.93 -0.41
CA ASP A 84 -14.32 26.78 -1.08
C ASP A 84 -15.46 25.97 -1.71
N TYR A 85 -15.14 24.87 -2.38
CA TYR A 85 -16.12 23.98 -3.01
C TYR A 85 -17.07 23.37 -1.95
N CYS A 86 -16.57 23.03 -0.77
CA CYS A 86 -17.36 22.50 0.34
C CYS A 86 -18.19 23.54 1.08
N LYS A 87 -18.00 24.85 0.83
CA LYS A 87 -18.84 25.90 1.41
C LYS A 87 -20.22 25.91 0.73
N LYS A 88 -21.29 25.94 1.53
CA LYS A 88 -22.66 26.07 1.01
C LYS A 88 -22.82 27.40 0.28
N GLU A 89 -23.15 27.33 -1.01
CA GLU A 89 -23.82 28.43 -1.68
C GLU A 89 -25.29 28.44 -1.25
N LYS A 90 -25.81 29.64 -0.94
CA LYS A 90 -27.26 29.87 -0.81
C LYS A 90 -27.90 29.96 -2.22
N THR A 91 -27.84 28.87 -2.95
CA THR A 91 -28.50 28.75 -4.27
C THR A 91 -29.73 27.85 -4.15
N ALA A 92 -30.72 28.05 -4.99
CA ALA A 92 -31.87 27.15 -5.13
C ALA A 92 -31.40 25.70 -5.29
N GLU A 93 -32.13 24.73 -4.76
CA GLU A 93 -31.76 23.32 -4.90
C GLU A 93 -31.61 22.96 -6.39
N PRO A 94 -30.49 22.36 -6.82
CA PRO A 94 -30.28 22.07 -8.23
C PRO A 94 -31.30 21.06 -8.71
N THR A 95 -31.81 21.28 -9.92
CA THR A 95 -32.71 20.34 -10.57
C THR A 95 -32.10 18.98 -10.77
N VAL A 96 -32.91 17.94 -10.97
CA VAL A 96 -32.43 16.58 -11.25
C VAL A 96 -31.50 16.57 -12.47
N GLN A 97 -31.81 17.38 -13.49
CA GLN A 97 -31.03 17.48 -14.72
C GLN A 97 -29.67 18.13 -14.49
N GLU A 98 -29.60 19.16 -13.65
CA GLU A 98 -28.33 19.79 -13.27
C GLU A 98 -27.46 18.84 -12.44
N ARG A 99 -28.05 18.11 -11.48
CA ARG A 99 -27.34 17.04 -10.73
C ARG A 99 -26.81 15.97 -11.66
N LYS A 100 -27.62 15.49 -12.61
CA LYS A 100 -27.18 14.50 -13.61
C LYS A 100 -26.00 15.02 -14.43
N LYS A 101 -26.05 16.24 -14.95
CA LYS A 101 -24.94 16.87 -15.69
C LYS A 101 -23.66 16.97 -14.83
N HIS A 102 -23.79 17.33 -13.55
CA HIS A 102 -22.68 17.43 -12.63
C HIS A 102 -21.99 16.05 -12.45
N TYR A 103 -22.76 14.99 -12.18
CA TYR A 103 -22.20 13.66 -11.97
C TYR A 103 -21.63 13.02 -13.25
N VAL A 104 -22.23 13.27 -14.41
CA VAL A 104 -21.65 12.87 -15.70
C VAL A 104 -20.30 13.53 -15.93
N ARG A 105 -20.16 14.84 -15.66
CA ARG A 105 -18.89 15.55 -15.76
C ARG A 105 -17.85 14.99 -14.78
N MET A 106 -18.26 14.76 -13.51
CA MET A 106 -17.38 14.17 -12.50
C MET A 106 -16.86 12.80 -12.95
N LEU A 107 -17.74 11.95 -13.47
CA LEU A 107 -17.37 10.63 -13.99
C LEU A 107 -16.42 10.76 -15.20
N ALA A 108 -16.73 11.59 -16.18
CA ALA A 108 -15.88 11.79 -17.36
C ALA A 108 -14.48 12.31 -16.99
N VAL A 109 -14.41 13.29 -16.09
CA VAL A 109 -13.12 13.85 -15.63
C VAL A 109 -12.31 12.81 -14.86
N SER A 110 -12.92 12.05 -13.95
CA SER A 110 -12.21 11.02 -13.19
C SER A 110 -11.68 9.90 -14.10
N LEU A 111 -12.44 9.46 -15.10
CA LEU A 111 -11.98 8.49 -16.10
C LEU A 111 -10.82 9.04 -16.94
N ALA A 112 -10.91 10.31 -17.38
CA ALA A 112 -9.82 10.95 -18.12
C ALA A 112 -8.53 11.07 -17.26
N VAL A 113 -8.67 11.46 -15.98
CA VAL A 113 -7.53 11.54 -15.06
C VAL A 113 -6.91 10.14 -14.84
N MET A 114 -7.72 9.10 -14.65
CA MET A 114 -7.23 7.73 -14.54
C MET A 114 -6.45 7.29 -15.79
N LEU A 115 -6.99 7.55 -16.97
CA LEU A 115 -6.33 7.20 -18.24
C LEU A 115 -4.99 7.92 -18.39
N LEU A 116 -4.94 9.23 -18.15
CA LEU A 116 -3.72 10.03 -18.23
C LEU A 116 -2.69 9.57 -17.18
N ALA A 117 -3.13 9.28 -15.97
CA ALA A 117 -2.29 8.76 -14.91
C ALA A 117 -1.74 7.37 -15.26
N GLY A 118 -2.55 6.49 -15.87
CA GLY A 118 -2.10 5.19 -16.37
C GLY A 118 -1.02 5.31 -17.45
N ILE A 119 -1.22 6.20 -18.43
CA ILE A 119 -0.21 6.48 -19.46
C ILE A 119 1.08 7.00 -18.81
N GLY A 120 0.97 7.93 -17.87
CA GLY A 120 2.13 8.45 -17.13
C GLY A 120 2.86 7.35 -16.35
N ALA A 121 2.14 6.50 -15.62
CA ALA A 121 2.71 5.39 -14.88
C ALA A 121 3.44 4.39 -15.80
N MET A 122 2.82 4.03 -16.92
CA MET A 122 3.43 3.17 -17.94
C MET A 122 4.71 3.81 -18.52
N CYS A 123 4.70 5.11 -18.82
CA CYS A 123 5.89 5.81 -19.30
C CYS A 123 7.05 5.74 -18.31
N PHE A 124 6.80 5.93 -17.01
CA PHE A 124 7.84 5.77 -15.98
C PHE A 124 8.28 4.32 -15.83
N GLN A 125 7.33 3.39 -15.79
CA GLN A 125 7.61 1.96 -15.62
C GLN A 125 8.47 1.41 -16.75
N THR A 126 8.23 1.86 -17.98
CA THR A 126 8.93 1.40 -19.19
C THR A 126 10.10 2.31 -19.58
N SER A 127 10.46 3.27 -18.73
CA SER A 127 11.50 4.28 -19.05
C SER A 127 11.30 4.93 -20.43
N GLY A 128 10.09 5.44 -20.68
CA GLY A 128 9.72 6.05 -21.97
C GLY A 128 9.66 5.05 -23.12
N GLY A 129 9.41 3.78 -22.84
CA GLY A 129 9.31 2.70 -23.82
C GLY A 129 10.65 2.05 -24.21
N SER A 130 11.76 2.35 -23.50
CA SER A 130 13.05 1.66 -23.68
C SER A 130 13.11 0.29 -23.01
N VAL A 131 12.18 0.01 -22.09
CA VAL A 131 12.02 -1.25 -21.38
C VAL A 131 10.64 -1.83 -21.71
N THR A 132 10.56 -3.13 -21.95
CA THR A 132 9.28 -3.86 -22.02
C THR A 132 9.01 -4.53 -20.68
N VAL A 133 7.74 -4.53 -20.24
CA VAL A 133 7.30 -5.20 -19.01
C VAL A 133 6.24 -6.22 -19.37
N THR A 134 6.47 -7.47 -19.00
CA THR A 134 5.56 -8.59 -19.26
C THR A 134 5.39 -9.44 -18.01
N THR A 135 4.24 -10.07 -17.83
CA THR A 135 4.00 -11.04 -16.76
C THR A 135 3.94 -12.43 -17.33
N GLN A 136 4.60 -13.36 -16.65
CA GLN A 136 4.53 -14.79 -16.92
C GLN A 136 4.15 -15.55 -15.63
N THR A 137 3.76 -16.82 -15.83
CA THR A 137 3.40 -17.72 -14.74
C THR A 137 4.17 -19.02 -14.88
N LEU A 138 5.07 -19.27 -13.93
CA LEU A 138 5.85 -20.52 -13.87
C LEU A 138 4.97 -21.63 -13.33
N THR A 139 4.84 -22.72 -14.08
CA THR A 139 4.01 -23.87 -13.76
C THR A 139 4.85 -25.13 -13.52
N LYS A 140 4.20 -26.17 -12.97
CA LYS A 140 4.83 -27.49 -12.82
C LYS A 140 5.38 -28.02 -14.16
N ALA A 141 4.58 -27.99 -15.24
CA ALA A 141 4.99 -28.49 -16.55
C ALA A 141 6.27 -27.80 -17.05
N MET A 142 6.37 -26.48 -16.90
CA MET A 142 7.56 -25.73 -17.29
C MET A 142 8.79 -26.13 -16.47
N THR A 143 8.63 -26.34 -15.15
CA THR A 143 9.75 -26.79 -14.32
C THR A 143 10.13 -28.24 -14.54
N GLU A 144 9.20 -29.10 -14.94
CA GLU A 144 9.50 -30.48 -15.36
C GLU A 144 10.26 -30.51 -16.67
N GLU A 145 9.91 -29.65 -17.62
CA GLU A 145 10.51 -29.57 -18.95
C GLU A 145 11.92 -28.95 -18.91
N TYR A 146 12.09 -27.82 -18.26
CA TYR A 146 13.34 -27.04 -18.32
C TYR A 146 14.31 -27.29 -17.15
N ASN A 147 13.81 -27.60 -15.94
CA ASN A 147 14.66 -27.85 -14.77
C ASN A 147 15.18 -29.31 -14.74
N THR A 148 15.45 -29.91 -15.91
CA THR A 148 15.97 -31.27 -16.03
C THR A 148 17.43 -31.36 -15.63
N THR A 149 18.23 -30.35 -15.99
CA THR A 149 19.65 -30.26 -15.64
C THR A 149 19.81 -29.69 -14.24
N PRO A 150 20.38 -30.46 -13.29
CA PRO A 150 20.68 -29.92 -11.97
C PRO A 150 21.68 -28.76 -12.05
N LEU A 151 21.46 -27.70 -11.25
CA LEU A 151 22.42 -26.65 -11.01
C LEU A 151 23.09 -26.88 -9.64
N ASN A 152 24.40 -27.01 -9.65
CA ASN A 152 25.19 -27.31 -8.44
C ASN A 152 24.63 -28.53 -7.66
N GLY A 153 24.26 -29.58 -8.40
CA GLY A 153 23.73 -30.82 -7.84
C GLY A 153 22.27 -30.75 -7.35
N ARG A 154 21.58 -29.61 -7.57
CA ARG A 154 20.19 -29.40 -7.11
C ARG A 154 19.24 -29.29 -8.27
N ARG A 155 18.08 -29.91 -8.13
CA ARG A 155 16.99 -29.86 -9.09
C ARG A 155 15.70 -29.39 -8.38
N TYR A 156 15.12 -28.31 -8.87
CA TYR A 156 13.91 -27.73 -8.33
C TYR A 156 12.77 -27.88 -9.32
N VAL A 157 11.77 -28.69 -8.97
CA VAL A 157 10.55 -28.93 -9.76
C VAL A 157 9.34 -28.68 -8.86
N ILE A 158 8.34 -28.01 -9.37
CA ILE A 158 7.09 -27.75 -8.63
C ILE A 158 6.33 -29.07 -8.43
N ASP A 159 6.07 -29.45 -7.20
CA ASP A 159 5.50 -30.76 -6.86
C ASP A 159 4.02 -30.90 -7.26
N ASP A 160 3.20 -29.86 -6.99
CA ASP A 160 1.76 -29.91 -7.21
C ASP A 160 1.36 -29.11 -8.48
N PRO A 161 0.58 -29.68 -9.41
CA PRO A 161 0.16 -28.98 -10.63
C PRO A 161 -0.71 -27.75 -10.39
N VAL A 162 -1.30 -27.61 -9.20
CA VAL A 162 -2.07 -26.42 -8.82
C VAL A 162 -1.15 -25.25 -8.43
N HIS A 163 0.11 -25.55 -8.08
CA HIS A 163 1.07 -24.52 -7.74
C HIS A 163 1.55 -23.80 -9.02
N SER A 164 1.53 -22.48 -8.96
CA SER A 164 2.14 -21.64 -9.99
C SER A 164 2.66 -20.35 -9.35
N TYR A 165 3.71 -19.79 -9.95
CA TYR A 165 4.37 -18.61 -9.47
C TYR A 165 4.34 -17.53 -10.54
N SER A 166 3.72 -16.39 -10.24
CA SER A 166 3.65 -15.25 -11.16
C SER A 166 4.89 -14.38 -11.01
N PHE A 167 5.46 -13.95 -12.13
CA PHE A 167 6.60 -13.04 -12.13
C PHE A 167 6.52 -12.05 -13.28
N ASP A 168 7.08 -10.86 -13.06
CA ASP A 168 7.22 -9.83 -14.08
C ASP A 168 8.64 -9.83 -14.63
N ILE A 169 8.78 -9.59 -15.94
CA ILE A 169 10.04 -9.45 -16.65
C ILE A 169 10.15 -8.01 -17.12
N TYR A 170 11.16 -7.28 -16.63
CA TYR A 170 11.55 -5.99 -17.15
C TYR A 170 12.74 -6.17 -18.08
N LYS A 171 12.49 -6.10 -19.38
CA LYS A 171 13.51 -6.35 -20.41
C LYS A 171 13.90 -5.05 -21.15
N PRO A 172 15.13 -4.58 -21.05
CA PRO A 172 15.64 -3.51 -21.91
C PRO A 172 15.56 -3.94 -23.39
N LYS A 173 15.15 -3.04 -24.28
CA LYS A 173 15.10 -3.33 -25.71
C LYS A 173 16.47 -3.63 -26.32
N ALA A 174 17.53 -3.15 -25.69
CA ALA A 174 18.92 -3.43 -26.11
C ALA A 174 19.34 -4.88 -25.83
N ALA A 175 18.68 -5.58 -24.88
CA ALA A 175 18.98 -6.96 -24.54
C ALA A 175 18.48 -7.91 -25.64
N SER A 176 19.40 -8.68 -26.22
CA SER A 176 19.14 -9.61 -27.32
C SER A 176 20.15 -10.75 -27.29
N ALA A 177 19.95 -11.81 -28.09
CA ALA A 177 20.89 -12.90 -28.21
C ALA A 177 22.31 -12.44 -28.66
N ALA A 178 22.39 -11.36 -29.48
CA ALA A 178 23.66 -10.78 -29.91
C ALA A 178 24.29 -9.85 -28.85
N ASN A 179 23.50 -9.39 -27.86
CA ASN A 179 23.94 -8.52 -26.79
C ASN A 179 23.25 -8.93 -25.48
N PRO A 180 23.66 -10.08 -24.89
CA PRO A 180 23.03 -10.57 -23.67
C PRO A 180 23.27 -9.62 -22.48
N ALA A 181 22.22 -9.38 -21.71
CA ALA A 181 22.27 -8.45 -20.60
C ALA A 181 22.46 -9.16 -19.24
N PRO A 182 23.11 -8.52 -18.27
CA PRO A 182 23.16 -9.04 -16.91
C PRO A 182 21.75 -9.11 -16.30
N VAL A 183 21.55 -10.03 -15.36
CA VAL A 183 20.23 -10.37 -14.80
C VAL A 183 20.18 -10.10 -13.33
N VAL A 184 19.05 -9.55 -12.86
CA VAL A 184 18.77 -9.45 -11.41
C VAL A 184 17.39 -10.03 -11.11
N PHE A 185 17.34 -10.97 -10.17
CA PHE A 185 16.09 -11.46 -9.59
C PHE A 185 15.75 -10.65 -8.35
N VAL A 186 14.51 -10.18 -8.29
CA VAL A 186 14.02 -9.31 -7.21
C VAL A 186 12.92 -10.03 -6.44
N MET A 187 13.09 -10.12 -5.11
CA MET A 187 12.19 -10.85 -4.23
C MET A 187 11.52 -9.94 -3.21
N PRO A 188 10.18 -9.80 -3.24
CA PRO A 188 9.44 -9.03 -2.25
C PRO A 188 9.46 -9.65 -0.85
N GLY A 189 9.21 -8.79 0.14
CA GLY A 189 9.07 -9.19 1.53
C GLY A 189 7.72 -9.84 1.85
N PHE A 190 7.55 -10.17 3.13
CA PHE A 190 6.30 -10.71 3.64
C PHE A 190 5.15 -9.70 3.49
N THR A 191 3.99 -10.15 3.02
CA THR A 191 2.82 -9.31 2.69
C THR A 191 3.04 -8.33 1.52
N ARG A 192 4.04 -8.56 0.68
CA ARG A 192 4.38 -7.71 -0.46
C ARG A 192 4.29 -8.50 -1.76
N THR A 193 3.97 -7.81 -2.83
CA THR A 193 3.88 -8.35 -4.19
C THR A 193 4.99 -7.80 -5.07
N LYS A 194 5.20 -8.39 -6.23
CA LYS A 194 6.17 -7.93 -7.23
C LYS A 194 6.04 -6.44 -7.55
N GLN A 195 4.83 -5.89 -7.56
CA GLN A 195 4.61 -4.46 -7.80
C GLN A 195 5.18 -3.55 -6.69
N THR A 196 5.38 -4.07 -5.47
CA THR A 196 6.00 -3.30 -4.37
C THR A 196 7.51 -3.17 -4.49
N GLN A 197 8.12 -3.86 -5.44
CA GLN A 197 9.55 -3.78 -5.77
C GLN A 197 9.79 -3.08 -7.11
N GLY A 198 8.77 -2.45 -7.66
CA GLY A 198 8.82 -1.78 -8.96
C GLY A 198 9.94 -0.73 -9.07
N GLN A 199 10.34 -0.09 -7.98
CA GLN A 199 11.44 0.87 -7.94
C GLN A 199 12.78 0.20 -8.29
N TYR A 200 13.10 -0.95 -7.71
CA TYR A 200 14.31 -1.71 -8.08
C TYR A 200 14.23 -2.19 -9.53
N CYS A 201 13.07 -2.71 -9.94
CA CYS A 201 12.87 -3.21 -11.29
C CYS A 201 13.03 -2.12 -12.35
N ILE A 202 12.46 -0.94 -12.13
CA ILE A 202 12.56 0.21 -13.02
C ILE A 202 14.00 0.70 -13.09
N GLU A 203 14.64 0.90 -11.95
CA GLU A 203 15.97 1.53 -11.93
C GLU A 203 17.06 0.59 -12.43
N LEU A 204 17.00 -0.69 -12.15
CA LEU A 204 17.92 -1.69 -12.70
C LEU A 204 17.72 -1.86 -14.22
N SER A 205 16.47 -2.00 -14.68
CA SER A 205 16.22 -2.19 -16.12
C SER A 205 16.60 -0.96 -16.96
N ARG A 206 16.51 0.26 -16.41
CA ARG A 206 17.02 1.48 -17.05
C ARG A 206 18.53 1.47 -17.23
N ARG A 207 19.24 0.72 -16.41
CA ARG A 207 20.71 0.56 -16.43
C ARG A 207 21.17 -0.65 -17.22
N GLY A 208 20.27 -1.29 -17.97
CA GLY A 208 20.58 -2.36 -18.87
C GLY A 208 20.38 -3.76 -18.33
N PHE A 209 19.95 -3.94 -17.08
CA PHE A 209 19.66 -5.26 -16.53
C PHE A 209 18.33 -5.82 -17.03
N VAL A 210 18.28 -7.12 -17.31
CA VAL A 210 17.02 -7.84 -17.35
C VAL A 210 16.62 -8.17 -15.91
N VAL A 211 15.40 -7.82 -15.52
CA VAL A 211 14.96 -7.99 -14.14
C VAL A 211 13.74 -8.92 -14.08
N PHE A 212 13.85 -9.95 -13.26
CA PHE A 212 12.76 -10.86 -12.93
C PHE A 212 12.26 -10.56 -11.52
N CYS A 213 10.98 -10.21 -11.38
CA CYS A 213 10.38 -9.91 -10.08
C CYS A 213 9.24 -10.89 -9.78
N LEU A 214 9.41 -11.72 -8.75
CA LEU A 214 8.52 -12.82 -8.41
C LEU A 214 7.48 -12.40 -7.38
N ASP A 215 6.22 -12.84 -7.52
CA ASP A 215 5.27 -12.88 -6.41
C ASP A 215 5.57 -14.07 -5.49
N PRO A 216 5.84 -13.84 -4.20
CA PRO A 216 6.09 -14.93 -3.25
C PRO A 216 4.90 -15.87 -3.09
N GLY A 217 5.14 -17.06 -2.58
CA GLY A 217 4.08 -18.03 -2.31
C GLY A 217 2.91 -17.44 -1.50
N CYS A 218 1.68 -17.71 -1.94
CA CYS A 218 0.43 -17.20 -1.36
C CYS A 218 0.25 -15.67 -1.36
N GLN A 219 1.01 -14.95 -2.17
CA GLN A 219 0.94 -13.50 -2.34
C GLN A 219 0.73 -13.13 -3.81
N GLY A 220 0.13 -11.98 -4.08
CA GLY A 220 -0.10 -11.47 -5.43
C GLY A 220 -0.84 -12.48 -6.32
N ASP A 221 -0.35 -12.68 -7.54
CA ASP A 221 -0.95 -13.58 -8.51
C ASP A 221 -0.44 -15.03 -8.41
N THR A 222 0.49 -15.31 -7.49
CA THR A 222 1.01 -16.66 -7.25
C THR A 222 -0.04 -17.53 -6.58
N THR A 223 -0.24 -18.75 -7.12
CA THR A 223 -1.15 -19.75 -6.56
C THR A 223 -0.35 -20.87 -5.91
N THR A 224 -0.44 -21.01 -4.60
CA THR A 224 0.15 -22.12 -3.85
C THR A 224 -0.90 -22.66 -2.91
N SER A 225 -1.11 -23.97 -2.89
CA SER A 225 -2.18 -24.58 -2.10
C SER A 225 -1.77 -24.90 -0.65
N GLY A 226 -0.48 -24.87 -0.35
CA GLY A 226 0.06 -25.36 0.92
C GLY A 226 0.01 -26.88 1.07
N TYR A 227 -0.11 -27.61 -0.04
CA TYR A 227 -0.03 -29.06 -0.14
C TYR A 227 1.07 -29.48 -1.10
N LYS A 228 1.61 -30.68 -0.91
CA LYS A 228 2.41 -31.40 -1.89
C LYS A 228 1.88 -32.81 -2.07
N LEU A 229 2.24 -33.45 -3.15
CA LEU A 229 1.96 -34.89 -3.32
C LEU A 229 3.02 -35.70 -2.56
N ASP A 230 2.59 -36.72 -1.81
CA ASP A 230 3.48 -37.71 -1.22
C ASP A 230 3.85 -38.80 -2.27
N GLU A 231 4.65 -39.78 -1.86
CA GLU A 231 5.12 -40.88 -2.74
C GLU A 231 3.96 -41.71 -3.33
N ASN A 232 2.79 -41.66 -2.74
CA ASN A 232 1.58 -42.36 -3.18
C ASN A 232 0.63 -41.45 -3.99
N GLY A 233 1.05 -40.20 -4.31
CA GLY A 233 0.22 -39.21 -5.00
C GLY A 233 -0.86 -38.59 -4.13
N LYS A 234 -0.83 -38.76 -2.80
CA LYS A 234 -1.78 -38.18 -1.85
C LYS A 234 -1.32 -36.78 -1.46
N ARG A 235 -2.26 -35.82 -1.41
CA ARG A 235 -1.99 -34.46 -0.92
C ARG A 235 -1.71 -34.47 0.59
N VAL A 236 -0.52 -34.01 0.98
CA VAL A 236 -0.14 -33.80 2.37
C VAL A 236 0.13 -32.31 2.60
N GLN A 237 -0.35 -31.81 3.73
CA GLN A 237 -0.18 -30.40 4.07
C GLN A 237 1.28 -30.10 4.37
N VAL A 238 1.80 -29.03 3.76
CA VAL A 238 3.11 -28.46 4.01
C VAL A 238 3.00 -26.99 4.32
N LYS A 239 4.09 -26.34 4.69
CA LYS A 239 4.12 -24.88 4.74
C LYS A 239 3.88 -24.35 3.32
N ALA A 240 3.06 -23.32 3.20
CA ALA A 240 2.75 -22.70 1.90
C ALA A 240 3.95 -21.96 1.28
N THR A 241 5.03 -21.79 2.04
CA THR A 241 6.27 -21.09 1.63
C THR A 241 7.40 -22.11 1.53
N VAL A 242 7.59 -22.65 0.33
CA VAL A 242 8.65 -23.64 0.03
C VAL A 242 9.64 -23.08 -0.98
N GLU A 243 10.83 -23.64 -1.03
CA GLU A 243 11.88 -23.34 -2.00
C GLU A 243 12.12 -21.85 -2.19
N SER A 244 12.43 -21.15 -1.07
CA SER A 244 12.61 -19.70 -1.04
C SER A 244 11.39 -18.94 -1.61
N ASN A 245 10.18 -19.40 -1.29
CA ASN A 245 8.91 -18.85 -1.81
C ASN A 245 8.80 -18.87 -3.34
N GLY A 246 9.39 -19.87 -3.99
CA GLY A 246 9.36 -20.06 -5.43
C GLY A 246 10.60 -19.58 -6.17
N LEU A 247 11.50 -18.83 -5.51
CA LEU A 247 12.66 -18.23 -6.18
C LEU A 247 13.62 -19.27 -6.74
N ASN A 248 13.85 -20.41 -6.05
CA ASN A 248 14.71 -21.47 -6.53
C ASN A 248 14.19 -22.07 -7.86
N TYR A 249 12.87 -22.25 -7.98
CA TYR A 249 12.25 -22.74 -9.22
C TYR A 249 12.49 -21.77 -10.38
N LEU A 250 12.30 -20.46 -10.12
CA LEU A 250 12.43 -19.43 -11.15
C LEU A 250 13.87 -19.25 -11.61
N VAL A 251 14.84 -19.17 -10.69
CA VAL A 251 16.26 -19.02 -11.05
C VAL A 251 16.73 -20.18 -11.93
N GLN A 252 16.39 -21.42 -11.54
CA GLN A 252 16.77 -22.59 -12.34
C GLN A 252 16.06 -22.63 -13.70
N TYR A 253 14.77 -22.27 -13.75
CA TYR A 253 14.00 -22.21 -15.00
C TYR A 253 14.61 -21.20 -15.99
N VAL A 254 14.89 -20.01 -15.55
CA VAL A 254 15.48 -18.95 -16.39
C VAL A 254 16.90 -19.32 -16.83
N TYR A 255 17.67 -19.94 -15.94
CA TYR A 255 19.04 -20.36 -16.26
C TYR A 255 19.07 -21.46 -17.31
N ASN A 256 18.21 -22.48 -17.20
CA ASN A 256 18.19 -23.65 -18.09
C ASN A 256 17.45 -23.42 -19.41
N ASN A 257 16.45 -22.53 -19.46
CA ASN A 257 15.66 -22.24 -20.66
C ASN A 257 16.41 -21.25 -21.56
N THR A 258 17.36 -21.76 -22.32
CA THR A 258 18.24 -20.95 -23.19
C THR A 258 17.52 -20.41 -24.41
N ASP A 259 16.48 -21.07 -24.85
CA ASP A 259 15.76 -20.70 -26.08
C ASP A 259 14.87 -19.47 -25.86
N GLU A 260 14.15 -19.43 -24.74
CA GLU A 260 13.29 -18.30 -24.39
C GLU A 260 14.10 -17.09 -23.85
N PHE A 261 15.15 -17.38 -23.08
CA PHE A 261 15.98 -16.35 -22.44
C PHE A 261 17.38 -16.28 -23.06
N ASP A 262 17.47 -16.23 -24.39
CA ASP A 262 18.71 -16.09 -25.15
C ASP A 262 19.38 -14.72 -24.96
N TYR A 263 18.61 -13.73 -24.48
CA TYR A 263 19.03 -12.35 -24.26
C TYR A 263 19.63 -12.07 -22.88
N ILE A 264 19.82 -13.10 -22.04
CA ILE A 264 20.45 -12.93 -20.71
C ILE A 264 21.88 -13.47 -20.69
N ASP A 265 22.72 -12.82 -19.92
CA ASP A 265 24.06 -13.27 -19.59
C ASP A 265 24.03 -14.13 -18.32
N ARG A 266 24.27 -15.41 -18.45
CA ARG A 266 24.22 -16.38 -17.35
C ARG A 266 25.41 -16.33 -16.42
N ASP A 267 26.49 -15.68 -16.81
CA ASP A 267 27.66 -15.47 -15.98
C ASP A 267 27.56 -14.18 -15.14
N ARG A 268 26.50 -13.37 -15.34
CA ARG A 268 26.25 -12.11 -14.65
C ARG A 268 24.87 -12.07 -14.00
N ILE A 269 24.65 -12.97 -13.03
CA ILE A 269 23.37 -13.09 -12.30
C ILE A 269 23.48 -12.51 -10.90
N GLY A 270 22.55 -11.63 -10.56
CA GLY A 270 22.38 -11.04 -9.25
C GLY A 270 21.03 -11.36 -8.59
N LEU A 271 20.99 -11.33 -7.28
CA LEU A 271 19.77 -11.47 -6.48
C LEU A 271 19.63 -10.29 -5.54
N THR A 272 18.42 -9.74 -5.42
CA THR A 272 18.08 -8.78 -4.37
C THR A 272 16.71 -9.08 -3.77
N GLY A 273 16.52 -8.75 -2.51
CA GLY A 273 15.24 -8.90 -1.85
C GLY A 273 15.17 -8.10 -0.55
N HIS A 274 13.96 -7.64 -0.23
CA HIS A 274 13.72 -6.86 0.97
C HIS A 274 13.01 -7.70 2.04
N SER A 275 13.42 -7.55 3.30
CA SER A 275 12.79 -8.21 4.47
C SER A 275 12.79 -9.74 4.32
N ALA A 276 11.66 -10.41 4.36
CA ALA A 276 11.57 -11.86 4.11
C ALA A 276 12.14 -12.25 2.72
N GLY A 277 12.03 -11.35 1.73
CA GLY A 277 12.69 -11.51 0.42
C GLY A 277 14.21 -11.55 0.54
N GLY A 278 14.80 -10.74 1.43
CA GLY A 278 16.23 -10.80 1.75
C GLY A 278 16.66 -12.17 2.26
N GLY A 279 15.87 -12.79 3.14
CA GLY A 279 16.11 -14.15 3.59
C GLY A 279 16.01 -15.20 2.48
N ASN A 280 15.05 -15.01 1.54
CA ASN A 280 14.88 -15.90 0.41
C ASN A 280 16.07 -15.82 -0.55
N VAL A 281 16.57 -14.61 -0.87
CA VAL A 281 17.71 -14.45 -1.79
C VAL A 281 19.01 -14.99 -1.18
N VAL A 282 19.25 -14.84 0.13
CA VAL A 282 20.36 -15.47 0.83
C VAL A 282 20.30 -17.00 0.71
N THR A 283 19.13 -17.58 0.96
CA THR A 283 18.93 -19.04 0.85
C THR A 283 19.13 -19.53 -0.59
N THR A 284 18.62 -18.78 -1.56
CA THR A 284 18.77 -19.12 -2.98
C THR A 284 20.23 -19.00 -3.43
N ALA A 285 20.93 -17.93 -3.08
CA ALA A 285 22.36 -17.78 -3.37
C ALA A 285 23.19 -18.94 -2.80
N LYS A 286 22.92 -19.34 -1.55
CA LYS A 286 23.54 -20.51 -0.94
C LYS A 286 23.24 -21.81 -1.69
N ASN A 287 22.00 -21.99 -2.14
CA ASN A 287 21.60 -23.20 -2.86
C ASN A 287 22.29 -23.35 -4.22
N PHE A 288 22.71 -22.25 -4.83
CA PHE A 288 23.36 -22.21 -6.14
C PHE A 288 24.84 -21.76 -6.07
N ALA A 289 25.47 -21.82 -4.90
CA ALA A 289 26.81 -21.30 -4.68
C ALA A 289 27.95 -22.08 -5.35
N GLY A 290 27.77 -23.37 -5.65
CA GLY A 290 28.86 -24.22 -6.13
C GLY A 290 29.99 -24.36 -5.09
N ASN A 291 31.20 -24.77 -5.54
CA ASN A 291 32.36 -24.92 -4.70
C ASN A 291 33.35 -23.73 -4.82
N SER A 292 33.13 -22.85 -5.76
CA SER A 292 33.94 -21.64 -5.98
C SER A 292 33.07 -20.48 -6.52
N PHE A 293 33.65 -19.29 -6.60
CA PHE A 293 33.00 -18.14 -7.21
C PHE A 293 32.71 -18.38 -8.72
N GLU A 294 33.59 -19.06 -9.41
CA GLU A 294 33.40 -19.39 -10.82
C GLU A 294 32.21 -20.30 -11.04
N GLU A 295 32.05 -21.35 -10.18
CA GLU A 295 30.95 -22.30 -10.25
C GLU A 295 29.62 -21.72 -9.73
N SER A 296 29.66 -20.62 -8.98
CA SER A 296 28.46 -19.98 -8.44
C SER A 296 27.60 -19.44 -9.56
N VAL A 297 26.32 -19.81 -9.57
CA VAL A 297 25.31 -19.23 -10.49
C VAL A 297 25.07 -17.77 -10.15
N VAL A 298 25.07 -17.42 -8.86
CA VAL A 298 24.85 -16.06 -8.36
C VAL A 298 26.19 -15.38 -8.14
N LYS A 299 26.44 -14.29 -8.86
CA LYS A 299 27.67 -13.51 -8.75
C LYS A 299 27.55 -12.32 -7.80
N ALA A 300 26.34 -11.79 -7.64
CA ALA A 300 26.09 -10.62 -6.79
C ALA A 300 24.82 -10.79 -5.95
N LEU A 301 24.89 -10.46 -4.67
CA LEU A 301 23.79 -10.58 -3.72
C LEU A 301 23.60 -9.26 -2.96
N TYR A 302 22.43 -8.64 -3.06
CA TYR A 302 22.08 -7.46 -2.27
C TYR A 302 20.94 -7.78 -1.31
N VAL A 303 21.21 -7.73 0.00
CA VAL A 303 20.26 -8.07 1.07
C VAL A 303 19.73 -6.80 1.72
N SER A 304 18.46 -6.48 1.48
CA SER A 304 17.82 -5.28 2.02
C SER A 304 16.90 -5.61 3.19
N GLY A 305 17.07 -4.92 4.32
CA GLY A 305 16.18 -4.99 5.50
C GLY A 305 16.01 -6.38 6.11
N TYR A 306 16.99 -7.26 5.96
CA TYR A 306 16.94 -8.61 6.53
C TYR A 306 18.23 -8.98 7.24
N ILE A 307 18.12 -9.12 8.54
CA ILE A 307 19.21 -9.57 9.38
C ILE A 307 18.67 -10.64 10.32
N LYS A 308 18.98 -11.89 10.01
CA LYS A 308 18.63 -13.01 10.85
C LYS A 308 19.88 -13.71 11.32
N LEU A 309 20.24 -13.52 12.59
CA LEU A 309 21.44 -14.07 13.20
C LEU A 309 21.48 -15.61 13.16
N SER A 310 20.33 -16.28 13.29
CA SER A 310 20.26 -17.74 13.16
C SER A 310 20.55 -18.27 11.74
N SER A 311 20.60 -17.40 10.73
CA SER A 311 20.97 -17.75 9.35
C SER A 311 22.41 -17.39 9.02
N ILE A 312 23.20 -16.95 9.98
CA ILE A 312 24.53 -16.38 9.79
C ILE A 312 25.52 -17.41 9.25
N ASN A 313 25.45 -18.66 9.68
CA ASN A 313 26.23 -19.73 9.03
C ASN A 313 25.94 -19.84 7.51
N SER A 314 24.93 -19.11 7.00
CA SER A 314 24.66 -19.04 5.58
C SER A 314 25.64 -18.18 4.80
N TYR A 315 26.27 -17.20 5.42
CA TYR A 315 27.23 -16.31 4.73
C TYR A 315 28.56 -17.01 4.42
N GLN A 316 28.98 -17.98 5.23
CA GLN A 316 30.15 -18.81 4.97
C GLN A 316 30.07 -19.65 3.69
N TYR A 317 28.85 -19.85 3.18
CA TYR A 317 28.61 -20.69 1.99
C TYR A 317 28.21 -19.84 0.78
N LEU A 318 28.36 -18.53 0.84
CA LEU A 318 28.11 -17.63 -0.28
C LEU A 318 29.38 -17.43 -1.10
N ASN A 319 29.42 -18.03 -2.27
CA ASN A 319 30.48 -17.82 -3.25
C ASN A 319 30.07 -16.68 -4.20
N CYS A 320 29.77 -15.50 -3.67
CA CYS A 320 29.36 -14.34 -4.45
C CYS A 320 29.69 -13.04 -3.73
N ASN A 321 29.83 -11.95 -4.47
CA ASN A 321 29.93 -10.62 -3.92
C ASN A 321 28.64 -10.22 -3.22
N ALA A 322 28.69 -9.65 -2.03
CA ALA A 322 27.48 -9.38 -1.27
C ALA A 322 27.46 -8.00 -0.61
N ALA A 323 26.27 -7.40 -0.58
CA ALA A 323 25.95 -6.21 0.17
C ALA A 323 24.86 -6.49 1.20
N LEU A 324 24.98 -5.84 2.37
CA LEU A 324 23.96 -5.83 3.39
C LEU A 324 23.50 -4.40 3.60
N ASP A 325 22.21 -4.14 3.38
CA ASP A 325 21.61 -2.83 3.57
C ASP A 325 20.46 -2.90 4.58
N TYR A 326 20.48 -2.03 5.57
CA TYR A 326 19.45 -2.01 6.59
C TYR A 326 18.91 -0.62 6.88
N ALA A 327 17.63 -0.57 7.16
CA ALA A 327 17.00 0.64 7.63
C ALA A 327 17.49 0.97 9.05
N ARG A 328 18.04 2.18 9.26
CA ARG A 328 18.52 2.62 10.57
C ARG A 328 17.44 2.56 11.65
N PHE A 329 16.20 2.79 11.26
CA PHE A 329 15.03 2.78 12.15
C PHE A 329 14.18 1.51 11.97
N ASP A 330 14.81 0.37 11.63
CA ASP A 330 14.13 -0.91 11.41
C ASP A 330 13.49 -1.42 12.71
N GLU A 331 12.17 -1.54 12.71
CA GLU A 331 11.38 -2.05 13.84
C GLU A 331 11.67 -3.53 14.10
N GLY A 332 12.12 -4.26 13.08
CA GLY A 332 12.51 -5.65 13.17
C GLY A 332 13.98 -5.85 13.53
N ARG A 333 14.75 -4.78 13.77
CA ARG A 333 16.19 -4.84 14.06
C ARG A 333 16.53 -5.83 15.17
N TYR A 334 15.66 -5.93 16.17
CA TYR A 334 15.84 -6.82 17.32
C TYR A 334 14.93 -8.06 17.31
N ARG A 335 14.36 -8.40 16.16
CA ARG A 335 13.34 -9.45 16.04
C ARG A 335 13.75 -10.85 16.43
N TYR A 336 15.06 -11.14 16.39
CA TYR A 336 15.61 -12.45 16.74
C TYR A 336 16.51 -12.42 17.98
N GLN A 337 16.48 -11.34 18.73
CA GLN A 337 17.30 -11.21 19.92
C GLN A 337 16.70 -11.98 21.09
N THR A 338 17.12 -13.22 21.24
CA THR A 338 17.03 -13.93 22.51
C THR A 338 18.26 -13.67 23.40
N ASN A 339 19.38 -13.20 22.83
CA ASN A 339 20.69 -13.11 23.49
C ASN A 339 21.44 -11.79 23.24
N LEU A 340 20.77 -10.65 23.05
CA LEU A 340 21.40 -9.32 22.95
C LEU A 340 22.36 -9.11 21.75
N GLU A 341 22.33 -9.96 20.75
CA GLU A 341 23.13 -9.73 19.55
C GLU A 341 22.53 -8.57 18.75
N SER A 342 23.27 -7.49 18.67
CA SER A 342 22.87 -6.29 17.95
C SER A 342 22.98 -6.50 16.44
N PHE A 343 22.38 -5.58 15.68
CA PHE A 343 22.62 -5.49 14.23
C PHE A 343 24.12 -5.39 13.94
N GLU A 344 24.83 -4.62 14.74
CA GLU A 344 26.27 -4.40 14.64
C GLU A 344 27.02 -5.73 14.68
N THR A 345 26.69 -6.62 15.61
CA THR A 345 27.24 -7.98 15.66
C THR A 345 26.95 -8.77 14.37
N ALA A 346 25.73 -8.67 13.84
CA ALA A 346 25.39 -9.37 12.60
C ALA A 346 26.14 -8.81 11.38
N ALA A 347 26.33 -7.51 11.31
CA ALA A 347 27.09 -6.86 10.23
C ALA A 347 28.58 -7.20 10.32
N THR A 348 29.17 -7.18 11.52
CA THR A 348 30.56 -7.60 11.74
C THR A 348 30.75 -9.07 11.32
N ARG A 349 29.82 -9.96 11.65
CA ARG A 349 29.88 -11.35 11.20
C ARG A 349 29.70 -11.47 9.68
N PHE A 350 28.86 -10.67 9.06
CA PHE A 350 28.66 -10.66 7.60
C PHE A 350 29.97 -10.34 6.85
N ILE A 351 30.79 -9.41 7.36
CA ILE A 351 32.08 -9.07 6.76
C ILE A 351 33.17 -10.09 7.06
N ASN A 352 33.08 -10.83 8.17
CA ASN A 352 34.08 -11.83 8.60
C ASN A 352 33.79 -13.23 8.05
N GLU A 353 32.51 -13.65 7.98
CA GLU A 353 32.12 -14.98 7.52
C GLU A 353 32.07 -15.04 5.99
N VAL A 354 33.21 -15.18 5.36
CA VAL A 354 33.36 -15.22 3.89
C VAL A 354 33.99 -16.55 3.48
N TYR A 355 33.44 -17.18 2.45
CA TYR A 355 33.94 -18.44 1.92
C TYR A 355 35.37 -18.28 1.38
N GLY A 356 36.28 -19.15 1.84
CA GLY A 356 37.66 -19.17 1.37
C GLY A 356 38.49 -17.94 1.77
N ASP A 357 38.00 -17.10 2.67
CA ASP A 357 38.72 -15.90 3.16
C ASP A 357 38.66 -15.83 4.70
N GLU A 358 39.80 -15.79 5.36
CA GLU A 358 39.88 -15.69 6.81
C GLU A 358 39.98 -14.20 7.22
N ARG A 359 38.97 -13.72 7.89
CA ARG A 359 38.88 -12.33 8.38
C ARG A 359 38.57 -12.32 9.88
N ASN A 360 39.11 -11.32 10.56
CA ASN A 360 38.86 -11.13 11.98
C ASN A 360 38.81 -9.63 12.32
N TYR A 361 37.80 -8.93 11.76
CA TYR A 361 37.54 -7.54 12.10
C TYR A 361 36.71 -7.48 13.38
N ASP A 362 37.09 -6.59 14.29
CA ASP A 362 36.37 -6.37 15.56
C ASP A 362 35.04 -5.65 15.33
N ASP A 363 34.97 -4.81 14.28
CA ASP A 363 33.80 -4.01 13.91
C ASP A 363 33.77 -3.80 12.41
N PHE A 364 32.66 -3.23 11.89
CA PHE A 364 32.48 -2.88 10.48
C PHE A 364 32.38 -1.36 10.28
N ILE A 365 32.78 -0.91 9.10
CA ILE A 365 32.64 0.49 8.66
C ILE A 365 31.57 0.53 7.57
N LEU A 366 30.59 1.43 7.73
CA LEU A 366 29.55 1.65 6.71
C LEU A 366 30.17 2.16 5.39
N GLU A 367 29.64 1.66 4.29
CA GLU A 367 30.07 2.05 2.94
C GLU A 367 31.54 1.77 2.63
N TYR A 368 32.20 0.95 3.46
CA TYR A 368 33.56 0.50 3.22
C TYR A 368 33.57 -0.87 2.56
N ALA A 369 34.38 -1.02 1.51
CA ALA A 369 34.50 -2.26 0.77
C ALA A 369 35.54 -3.19 1.41
N TYR A 370 35.13 -4.40 1.73
CA TYR A 370 35.99 -5.47 2.25
C TYR A 370 36.12 -6.57 1.20
N GLY A 371 37.34 -7.11 1.02
CA GLY A 371 37.60 -8.23 0.13
C GLY A 371 37.76 -7.86 -1.34
N ASP A 372 37.64 -8.87 -2.19
CA ASP A 372 37.96 -8.81 -3.61
C ASP A 372 36.76 -9.25 -4.46
N LYS A 373 36.45 -8.45 -5.49
CA LYS A 373 35.36 -8.70 -6.42
C LYS A 373 35.62 -9.90 -7.32
N GLU A 374 36.85 -10.09 -7.76
CA GLU A 374 37.22 -11.16 -8.70
C GLU A 374 37.12 -12.54 -8.07
N ASN A 375 37.29 -12.62 -6.74
CA ASN A 375 37.22 -13.85 -5.96
C ASN A 375 35.85 -14.08 -5.28
N GLY A 376 34.86 -13.19 -5.50
CA GLY A 376 33.55 -13.32 -4.86
C GLY A 376 33.53 -13.06 -3.35
N THR A 377 34.60 -12.46 -2.83
CA THR A 377 34.77 -12.21 -1.39
C THR A 377 34.41 -10.78 -0.98
N TYR A 378 33.94 -9.95 -1.93
CA TYR A 378 33.55 -8.57 -1.67
C TYR A 378 32.36 -8.49 -0.70
N ARG A 379 32.49 -7.64 0.32
CA ARG A 379 31.43 -7.35 1.30
C ARG A 379 31.34 -5.84 1.53
N ILE A 380 30.13 -5.33 1.62
CA ILE A 380 29.84 -3.93 1.97
C ILE A 380 28.57 -3.84 2.79
N VAL A 381 28.52 -2.91 3.74
CA VAL A 381 27.36 -2.67 4.62
C VAL A 381 26.87 -1.24 4.44
N TYR A 382 25.58 -1.09 4.15
CA TYR A 382 24.88 0.19 4.07
C TYR A 382 23.89 0.35 5.22
N SER A 383 23.57 1.59 5.58
CA SER A 383 22.55 1.91 6.58
C SER A 383 21.83 3.20 6.24
N ASP A 384 20.60 3.08 5.76
CA ASP A 384 19.79 4.22 5.33
C ASP A 384 18.91 4.77 6.45
N ASN A 385 18.73 6.10 6.49
CA ASN A 385 17.93 6.80 7.51
C ASN A 385 16.41 6.66 7.28
N VAL A 386 15.93 5.45 7.24
CA VAL A 386 14.55 5.08 6.87
C VAL A 386 13.99 4.03 7.82
N PHE A 387 12.68 3.86 7.83
CA PHE A 387 11.95 2.79 8.52
C PHE A 387 11.89 1.54 7.65
N HIS A 388 11.81 0.36 8.26
CA HIS A 388 11.78 -0.93 7.57
C HIS A 388 10.77 -0.98 6.39
N ALA A 389 9.52 -0.56 6.64
CA ALA A 389 8.47 -0.63 5.63
C ALA A 389 8.70 0.31 4.43
N PHE A 390 9.49 1.36 4.60
CA PHE A 390 9.77 2.37 3.58
C PHE A 390 11.11 2.19 2.88
N GLN A 391 11.97 1.30 3.33
CA GLN A 391 13.30 1.11 2.75
C GLN A 391 13.27 0.85 1.24
N PRO A 392 12.37 0.01 0.68
CA PRO A 392 12.28 -0.13 -0.78
C PRO A 392 11.87 1.14 -1.51
N TYR A 393 11.30 2.12 -0.83
CA TYR A 393 10.85 3.42 -1.36
C TYR A 393 11.79 4.57 -0.98
N ASP A 394 12.99 4.25 -0.52
CA ASP A 394 14.01 5.23 -0.19
C ASP A 394 14.99 5.43 -1.36
N ASN A 395 15.28 6.69 -1.69
CA ASN A 395 16.17 6.99 -2.81
C ASN A 395 17.61 6.54 -2.57
N ALA A 396 18.10 6.57 -1.32
CA ALA A 396 19.44 6.12 -0.99
C ALA A 396 19.54 4.59 -1.12
N SER A 397 18.59 3.84 -0.54
CA SER A 397 18.55 2.38 -0.66
C SER A 397 18.46 1.91 -2.11
N VAL A 398 17.65 2.57 -2.93
CA VAL A 398 17.57 2.28 -4.38
C VAL A 398 18.88 2.62 -5.09
N ALA A 399 19.56 3.74 -4.73
CA ALA A 399 20.84 4.11 -5.29
C ALA A 399 21.92 3.07 -4.94
N HIS A 400 22.06 2.71 -3.67
CA HIS A 400 23.03 1.70 -3.22
C HIS A 400 22.80 0.35 -3.94
N THR A 401 21.55 -0.08 -4.09
CA THR A 401 21.21 -1.32 -4.81
C THR A 401 21.64 -1.24 -6.28
N THR A 402 21.34 -0.15 -6.97
CA THR A 402 21.66 -0.01 -8.40
C THR A 402 23.16 0.14 -8.65
N ASP A 403 23.85 0.96 -7.86
CA ASP A 403 25.30 1.17 -7.98
C ASP A 403 26.06 -0.13 -7.66
N PHE A 404 25.64 -0.89 -6.62
CA PHE A 404 26.21 -2.19 -6.31
C PHE A 404 26.12 -3.17 -7.49
N PHE A 405 24.94 -3.33 -8.10
CA PHE A 405 24.80 -4.27 -9.22
C PHE A 405 25.53 -3.79 -10.46
N CYS A 406 25.55 -2.49 -10.76
CA CYS A 406 26.35 -1.95 -11.87
C CYS A 406 27.83 -2.27 -11.69
N ASP A 407 28.35 -2.10 -10.48
CA ASP A 407 29.75 -2.36 -10.14
C ASP A 407 30.08 -3.88 -10.14
N MET A 408 29.21 -4.72 -9.55
CA MET A 408 29.49 -6.16 -9.40
C MET A 408 29.23 -6.98 -10.66
N LEU A 409 28.30 -6.56 -11.51
CA LEU A 409 27.90 -7.30 -12.72
C LEU A 409 28.34 -6.57 -14.02
N GLY A 410 29.10 -5.48 -13.90
CA GLY A 410 29.71 -4.81 -15.03
C GLY A 410 28.69 -4.25 -16.05
N ALA A 411 27.61 -3.61 -15.58
CA ALA A 411 26.68 -2.94 -16.48
C ALA A 411 27.25 -1.58 -16.92
N GLU A 412 27.39 -1.39 -18.22
CA GLU A 412 27.81 -0.11 -18.79
C GLU A 412 26.64 0.88 -18.78
N THR A 413 26.70 1.91 -17.95
CA THR A 413 25.68 2.94 -17.84
C THR A 413 26.25 4.27 -17.37
N ASP A 414 25.77 5.37 -17.95
CA ASP A 414 26.08 6.74 -17.49
C ASP A 414 25.12 7.21 -16.37
N LEU A 415 24.18 6.37 -15.93
CA LEU A 415 23.19 6.73 -14.95
C LEU A 415 23.70 6.44 -13.53
N ALA A 416 24.08 7.46 -12.77
CA ALA A 416 24.35 7.33 -11.35
C ALA A 416 23.13 6.76 -10.59
N GLY A 417 23.34 6.06 -9.48
CA GLY A 417 22.27 5.49 -8.66
C GLY A 417 21.23 6.52 -8.19
N THR A 418 21.65 7.76 -7.98
CA THR A 418 20.77 8.89 -7.62
C THR A 418 19.87 9.40 -8.76
N ASN A 419 20.16 9.03 -10.02
CA ASN A 419 19.29 9.36 -11.15
C ASN A 419 18.10 8.40 -11.23
N GLN A 420 16.99 8.75 -10.59
CA GLN A 420 15.83 7.86 -10.40
C GLN A 420 14.54 8.48 -10.94
N ILE A 421 13.67 7.64 -11.49
CA ILE A 421 12.34 8.02 -12.01
C ILE A 421 11.18 7.20 -11.43
N TRP A 422 11.44 6.17 -10.64
CA TRP A 422 10.45 5.24 -10.10
C TRP A 422 9.31 5.95 -9.34
N TRP A 423 9.61 7.03 -8.62
CA TRP A 423 8.64 7.83 -7.86
C TRP A 423 7.54 8.42 -8.75
N GLY A 424 7.82 8.67 -10.03
CA GLY A 424 6.84 9.15 -11.00
C GLY A 424 5.73 8.12 -11.25
N LYS A 425 6.07 6.83 -11.32
CA LYS A 425 5.08 5.75 -11.39
C LYS A 425 4.19 5.73 -10.14
N GLU A 426 4.79 5.79 -8.94
CA GLU A 426 4.04 5.78 -7.67
C GLU A 426 3.07 6.96 -7.53
N ILE A 427 3.48 8.17 -7.94
CA ILE A 427 2.59 9.34 -7.95
C ILE A 427 1.45 9.15 -8.94
N CYS A 428 1.74 8.70 -10.16
CA CYS A 428 0.72 8.49 -11.17
C CYS A 428 -0.32 7.43 -10.74
N THR A 429 0.13 6.29 -10.22
CA THR A 429 -0.78 5.23 -9.73
C THR A 429 -1.58 5.66 -8.50
N GLY A 430 -1.00 6.51 -7.64
CA GLY A 430 -1.71 7.16 -6.52
C GLY A 430 -2.80 8.12 -7.00
N ILE A 431 -2.53 8.92 -8.02
CA ILE A 431 -3.52 9.80 -8.66
C ILE A 431 -4.65 8.97 -9.28
N ALA A 432 -4.33 7.86 -9.96
CA ALA A 432 -5.33 6.95 -10.53
C ALA A 432 -6.25 6.36 -9.45
N MET A 433 -5.70 5.96 -8.31
CA MET A 433 -6.46 5.47 -7.15
C MET A 433 -7.43 6.53 -6.60
N LEU A 434 -6.97 7.77 -6.42
CA LEU A 434 -7.82 8.88 -5.97
C LEU A 434 -8.91 9.19 -6.99
N ALA A 435 -8.59 9.18 -8.28
CA ALA A 435 -9.57 9.35 -9.36
C ALA A 435 -10.60 8.21 -9.36
N GLY A 436 -10.22 6.98 -9.02
CA GLY A 436 -11.13 5.86 -8.82
C GLY A 436 -12.15 6.10 -7.70
N PHE A 437 -11.75 6.69 -6.57
CA PHE A 437 -12.69 7.09 -5.52
C PHE A 437 -13.65 8.19 -5.99
N VAL A 438 -13.15 9.18 -6.73
CA VAL A 438 -14.00 10.23 -7.32
C VAL A 438 -14.97 9.65 -8.36
N MET A 439 -14.53 8.71 -9.18
CA MET A 439 -15.36 7.97 -10.12
C MET A 439 -16.56 7.30 -9.42
N MET A 440 -16.32 6.62 -8.30
CA MET A 440 -17.40 5.98 -7.52
C MET A 440 -18.41 7.00 -7.01
N VAL A 441 -17.95 8.15 -6.52
CA VAL A 441 -18.83 9.24 -6.08
C VAL A 441 -19.69 9.77 -7.24
N GLY A 442 -19.09 9.96 -8.41
CA GLY A 442 -19.78 10.38 -9.63
C GLY A 442 -20.80 9.35 -10.10
N LEU A 443 -20.40 8.07 -10.14
CA LEU A 443 -21.27 6.96 -10.53
C LEU A 443 -22.45 6.78 -9.57
N SER A 444 -22.18 6.79 -8.26
CA SER A 444 -23.23 6.75 -7.23
C SER A 444 -24.25 7.86 -7.43
N GLY A 445 -23.77 9.11 -7.49
CA GLY A 445 -24.64 10.25 -7.68
C GLY A 445 -25.47 10.18 -8.97
N LEU A 446 -24.87 9.69 -10.08
CA LEU A 446 -25.57 9.48 -11.33
C LEU A 446 -26.66 8.41 -11.23
N LEU A 447 -26.34 7.24 -10.64
CA LEU A 447 -27.31 6.15 -10.47
C LEU A 447 -28.47 6.52 -9.55
N LEU A 448 -28.22 7.30 -8.50
CA LEU A 448 -29.25 7.83 -7.61
C LEU A 448 -30.23 8.79 -8.30
N THR A 449 -29.93 9.34 -9.49
CA THR A 449 -30.88 10.12 -10.30
C THR A 449 -31.83 9.22 -11.08
N THR A 450 -31.62 7.93 -11.17
CA THR A 450 -32.49 6.97 -11.88
C THR A 450 -33.72 6.61 -11.03
N LYS A 451 -34.86 6.31 -11.71
CA LYS A 451 -36.07 5.88 -10.99
C LYS A 451 -35.89 4.67 -10.11
N PHE A 452 -35.02 3.73 -10.50
CA PHE A 452 -34.78 2.50 -9.77
C PHE A 452 -34.07 2.76 -8.42
N PHE A 453 -32.99 3.55 -8.41
CA PHE A 453 -32.21 3.84 -7.22
C PHE A 453 -32.67 5.08 -6.43
N ALA A 454 -33.58 5.88 -6.95
CA ALA A 454 -34.08 7.06 -6.23
C ALA A 454 -34.66 6.74 -4.85
N SER A 455 -35.23 5.55 -4.68
CA SER A 455 -35.78 5.06 -3.39
C SER A 455 -34.71 4.74 -2.34
N VAL A 456 -33.42 4.68 -2.71
CA VAL A 456 -32.29 4.54 -1.78
C VAL A 456 -32.10 5.83 -0.96
N VAL A 457 -32.47 6.98 -1.55
CA VAL A 457 -32.35 8.29 -0.89
C VAL A 457 -33.42 8.41 0.19
N GLY A 458 -33.00 8.55 1.44
CA GLY A 458 -33.87 8.79 2.58
C GLY A 458 -34.21 10.26 2.79
N ALA A 459 -35.10 10.52 3.77
CA ALA A 459 -35.39 11.88 4.19
C ALA A 459 -34.13 12.56 4.77
N PRO A 460 -33.95 13.88 4.57
CA PRO A 460 -32.80 14.59 5.11
C PRO A 460 -32.70 14.44 6.63
N VAL A 461 -31.50 14.07 7.09
CA VAL A 461 -31.18 13.96 8.52
C VAL A 461 -30.85 15.36 9.04
N LYS A 462 -31.56 15.83 10.06
CA LYS A 462 -31.28 17.12 10.70
C LYS A 462 -29.91 17.05 11.37
N PRO A 463 -29.07 18.08 11.22
CA PRO A 463 -27.82 18.18 11.96
C PRO A 463 -28.08 18.22 13.48
N LEU A 464 -27.09 17.79 14.25
CA LEU A 464 -27.07 17.94 15.69
C LEU A 464 -27.09 19.43 16.03
N LYS A 465 -27.74 19.78 17.16
CA LYS A 465 -27.77 21.15 17.66
C LYS A 465 -26.37 21.68 17.98
N LYS A 466 -26.25 23.01 17.99
CA LYS A 466 -25.01 23.66 18.40
C LYS A 466 -24.59 23.14 19.79
N GLN A 467 -23.32 22.79 19.91
CA GLN A 467 -22.77 22.26 21.17
C GLN A 467 -22.75 23.33 22.26
N GLU A 468 -23.34 23.02 23.41
CA GLU A 468 -23.11 23.71 24.66
C GLU A 468 -21.80 23.25 25.32
N THR A 469 -21.36 23.88 26.41
CA THR A 469 -20.08 23.51 27.05
C THR A 469 -20.05 22.06 27.52
N SER A 470 -21.15 21.58 28.14
CA SER A 470 -21.31 20.17 28.53
C SER A 470 -21.28 19.20 27.36
N ASP A 471 -21.93 19.57 26.24
CA ASP A 471 -21.91 18.76 25.03
C ASP A 471 -20.51 18.62 24.43
N LYS A 472 -19.73 19.70 24.45
CA LYS A 472 -18.33 19.69 24.00
C LYS A 472 -17.48 18.77 24.85
N LEU A 473 -17.63 18.86 26.17
CA LEU A 473 -16.88 18.02 27.10
C LEU A 473 -17.19 16.54 26.85
N ILE A 474 -18.49 16.15 26.84
CA ILE A 474 -18.90 14.77 26.58
C ILE A 474 -18.39 14.27 25.21
N PHE A 475 -18.52 15.08 24.16
CA PHE A 475 -18.08 14.74 22.82
C PHE A 475 -16.58 14.48 22.73
N TRP A 476 -15.76 15.42 23.22
CA TRP A 476 -14.31 15.29 23.11
C TRP A 476 -13.76 14.22 24.05
N THR A 477 -14.34 14.05 25.24
CA THR A 477 -13.97 12.96 26.16
C THR A 477 -14.28 11.60 25.54
N ALA A 478 -15.47 11.41 24.96
CA ALA A 478 -15.82 10.18 24.28
C ALA A 478 -14.94 9.89 23.05
N THR A 479 -14.57 10.94 22.29
CA THR A 479 -13.65 10.82 21.16
C THR A 479 -12.24 10.43 21.62
N ALA A 480 -11.75 11.05 22.69
CA ALA A 480 -10.45 10.73 23.29
C ALA A 480 -10.44 9.29 23.85
N ILE A 481 -11.46 8.88 24.58
CA ILE A 481 -11.58 7.50 25.09
C ILE A 481 -11.58 6.50 23.93
N SER A 482 -12.33 6.76 22.86
CA SER A 482 -12.35 5.89 21.68
C SER A 482 -10.95 5.79 21.02
N ALA A 483 -10.21 6.89 20.93
CA ALA A 483 -8.86 6.90 20.38
C ALA A 483 -7.86 6.15 21.27
N VAL A 484 -7.96 6.31 22.59
CA VAL A 484 -7.12 5.58 23.57
C VAL A 484 -7.39 4.08 23.49
N ILE A 485 -8.66 3.67 23.46
CA ILE A 485 -9.02 2.24 23.31
C ILE A 485 -8.43 1.68 22.02
N ALA A 486 -8.66 2.35 20.88
CA ALA A 486 -8.16 1.92 19.58
C ALA A 486 -6.62 1.83 19.50
N CYS A 487 -5.91 2.63 20.31
CA CYS A 487 -4.47 2.57 20.45
C CYS A 487 -4.03 1.39 21.34
N VAL A 488 -4.62 1.26 22.53
CA VAL A 488 -4.15 0.34 23.57
C VAL A 488 -4.51 -1.10 23.27
N ASP A 489 -5.66 -1.36 22.64
CA ASP A 489 -6.12 -2.72 22.35
C ASP A 489 -5.54 -3.33 21.07
N TYR A 490 -4.89 -2.54 20.20
CA TYR A 490 -4.38 -3.03 18.92
C TYR A 490 -3.35 -4.16 19.09
N ILE A 491 -2.33 -3.96 19.91
CA ILE A 491 -1.27 -4.96 20.14
C ILE A 491 -1.78 -6.20 20.90
N PRO A 492 -2.57 -6.08 22.00
CA PRO A 492 -3.18 -7.23 22.63
C PRO A 492 -4.07 -8.06 21.70
N LEU A 493 -4.87 -7.43 20.85
CA LEU A 493 -5.73 -8.11 19.89
C LEU A 493 -4.91 -8.76 18.75
N ALA A 494 -3.81 -8.13 18.33
CA ALA A 494 -2.86 -8.76 17.42
C ALA A 494 -2.23 -10.02 18.04
N GLY A 495 -1.83 -9.97 19.31
CA GLY A 495 -1.36 -11.14 20.06
C GLY A 495 -2.43 -12.23 20.21
N LEU A 496 -3.68 -11.85 20.45
CA LEU A 496 -4.80 -12.76 20.51
C LEU A 496 -5.05 -13.46 19.15
N SER A 497 -4.90 -12.74 18.04
CA SER A 497 -5.07 -13.32 16.69
C SER A 497 -4.16 -14.50 16.42
N ILE A 498 -2.94 -14.47 16.97
CA ILE A 498 -1.97 -15.56 16.85
C ILE A 498 -2.52 -16.86 17.47
N ARG A 499 -3.19 -16.72 18.60
CA ARG A 499 -3.77 -17.87 19.32
C ARG A 499 -5.08 -18.36 18.71
N MET A 500 -5.89 -17.44 18.18
CA MET A 500 -7.20 -17.77 17.57
C MET A 500 -7.04 -18.38 16.17
N PHE A 501 -5.98 -18.03 15.43
CA PHE A 501 -5.76 -18.46 14.05
C PHE A 501 -4.36 -19.10 13.89
N PRO A 502 -4.06 -20.20 14.61
CA PRO A 502 -2.73 -20.76 14.69
C PRO A 502 -2.21 -21.31 13.36
N GLU A 503 -3.09 -21.86 12.52
CA GLU A 503 -2.68 -22.41 11.21
C GLU A 503 -2.22 -21.30 10.25
N ALA A 504 -3.00 -20.22 10.11
CA ALA A 504 -2.60 -19.08 9.31
C ALA A 504 -1.31 -18.44 9.85
N HIS A 505 -1.14 -18.40 11.17
CA HIS A 505 0.10 -17.90 11.78
C HIS A 505 1.30 -18.81 11.48
N ALA A 506 1.10 -20.11 11.46
CA ALA A 506 2.13 -21.10 11.11
C ALA A 506 2.34 -21.26 9.59
N THR A 507 1.75 -20.39 8.76
CA THR A 507 1.83 -20.42 7.29
C THR A 507 1.29 -21.72 6.66
N LYS A 508 0.32 -22.34 7.32
CA LYS A 508 -0.37 -23.52 6.81
C LYS A 508 -1.66 -23.15 6.09
N ALA A 509 -2.00 -23.91 5.06
CA ALA A 509 -3.26 -23.74 4.35
C ALA A 509 -4.46 -24.05 5.25
N THR A 510 -5.43 -23.13 5.28
CA THR A 510 -6.61 -23.23 6.13
C THR A 510 -7.81 -22.49 5.54
N TRP A 511 -9.02 -23.04 5.72
CA TRP A 511 -10.28 -22.35 5.47
C TRP A 511 -10.70 -21.45 6.63
N TYR A 512 -10.06 -21.59 7.80
CA TYR A 512 -10.37 -20.81 8.99
C TYR A 512 -9.53 -19.55 9.04
N PHE A 513 -10.01 -18.48 8.40
CA PHE A 513 -9.38 -17.16 8.34
C PHE A 513 -7.90 -17.20 7.89
N PRO A 514 -7.67 -17.44 6.61
CA PRO A 514 -6.35 -17.76 6.06
C PRO A 514 -5.36 -16.58 5.99
N ALA A 515 -5.81 -15.34 6.18
CA ALA A 515 -4.97 -14.16 6.04
C ALA A 515 -4.37 -13.71 7.37
N ARG A 516 -3.19 -14.22 7.69
CA ARG A 516 -2.46 -14.02 8.96
C ARG A 516 -2.52 -12.59 9.49
N MET A 517 -2.15 -11.60 8.68
CA MET A 517 -2.05 -10.22 9.13
C MET A 517 -3.43 -9.57 9.27
N ILE A 518 -4.34 -9.92 8.38
CA ILE A 518 -5.70 -9.37 8.37
C ILE A 518 -6.51 -9.86 9.56
N ASN A 519 -6.24 -11.04 10.08
CA ASN A 519 -6.89 -11.58 11.28
C ASN A 519 -6.73 -10.64 12.48
N ALA A 520 -5.55 -10.07 12.68
CA ALA A 520 -5.29 -9.10 13.74
C ALA A 520 -6.11 -7.82 13.55
N VAL A 521 -6.10 -7.28 12.33
CA VAL A 521 -6.87 -6.07 11.98
C VAL A 521 -8.36 -6.32 12.08
N MET A 522 -8.83 -7.50 11.70
CA MET A 522 -10.24 -7.91 11.81
C MET A 522 -10.71 -7.95 13.28
N LEU A 523 -9.93 -8.58 14.17
CA LEU A 523 -10.28 -8.60 15.59
C LEU A 523 -10.34 -7.20 16.18
N TRP A 524 -9.35 -6.38 15.86
CA TRP A 524 -9.32 -4.97 16.25
C TRP A 524 -10.54 -4.22 15.71
N ALA A 525 -10.90 -4.40 14.46
CA ALA A 525 -12.04 -3.75 13.82
C ALA A 525 -13.37 -4.18 14.46
N VAL A 526 -13.58 -5.48 14.73
CA VAL A 526 -14.80 -5.99 15.36
C VAL A 526 -14.97 -5.40 16.77
N VAL A 527 -13.92 -5.45 17.59
CA VAL A 527 -13.95 -4.96 18.97
C VAL A 527 -14.18 -3.45 19.00
N ASN A 528 -13.39 -2.68 18.24
CA ASN A 528 -13.52 -1.22 18.18
C ASN A 528 -14.83 -0.77 17.51
N GLY A 529 -15.35 -1.56 16.56
CA GLY A 529 -16.68 -1.35 15.98
C GLY A 529 -17.78 -1.46 17.03
N ALA A 530 -17.79 -2.53 17.81
CA ALA A 530 -18.77 -2.75 18.87
C ALA A 530 -18.68 -1.70 19.99
N ILE A 531 -17.46 -1.45 20.49
CA ILE A 531 -17.21 -0.43 21.53
C ILE A 531 -17.59 0.97 21.01
N GLY A 532 -17.25 1.30 19.77
CA GLY A 532 -17.57 2.58 19.16
C GLY A 532 -19.08 2.82 19.06
N LEU A 533 -19.87 1.81 18.70
CA LEU A 533 -21.34 1.90 18.72
C LEU A 533 -21.85 2.10 20.15
N ALA A 534 -21.36 1.33 21.13
CA ALA A 534 -21.76 1.48 22.52
C ALA A 534 -21.47 2.89 23.05
N ILE A 535 -20.26 3.41 22.85
CA ILE A 535 -19.87 4.78 23.23
C ILE A 535 -20.78 5.81 22.54
N PHE A 536 -21.09 5.61 21.26
CA PHE A 536 -21.95 6.52 20.51
C PHE A 536 -23.35 6.60 21.13
N PHE A 537 -24.01 5.48 21.38
CA PHE A 537 -25.35 5.46 21.96
C PHE A 537 -25.36 5.97 23.40
N ILE A 538 -24.42 5.54 24.25
CA ILE A 538 -24.29 6.02 25.62
C ILE A 538 -24.15 7.55 25.65
N THR A 539 -23.24 8.11 24.84
CA THR A 539 -23.02 9.55 24.80
C THR A 539 -24.18 10.33 24.22
N HIS A 540 -24.89 9.77 23.24
CA HIS A 540 -26.10 10.37 22.67
C HIS A 540 -27.19 10.53 23.74
N TYR A 541 -27.52 9.45 24.45
CA TYR A 541 -28.54 9.49 25.49
C TYR A 541 -28.11 10.30 26.72
N LEU A 542 -26.83 10.22 27.11
CA LEU A 542 -26.29 11.04 28.19
C LEU A 542 -26.40 12.53 27.89
N LYS A 543 -26.00 12.98 26.69
CA LYS A 543 -26.16 14.38 26.27
C LYS A 543 -27.62 14.84 26.34
N ASN A 544 -28.54 14.06 25.82
CA ASN A 544 -29.96 14.39 25.87
C ASN A 544 -30.52 14.41 27.31
N ALA A 545 -30.05 13.55 28.21
CA ALA A 545 -30.42 13.57 29.62
C ALA A 545 -29.90 14.84 30.33
N VAL A 546 -28.64 15.23 30.07
CA VAL A 546 -28.06 16.45 30.60
C VAL A 546 -28.82 17.70 30.10
N LYS A 547 -29.16 17.75 28.80
CA LYS A 547 -29.97 18.84 28.22
C LYS A 547 -31.35 18.93 28.87
N LYS A 548 -32.03 17.80 29.08
CA LYS A 548 -33.34 17.75 29.78
C LYS A 548 -33.24 18.28 31.21
N SER A 549 -32.22 17.86 31.98
CA SER A 549 -31.99 18.31 33.33
C SER A 549 -31.69 19.82 33.42
N SER A 550 -30.81 20.29 32.55
CA SER A 550 -30.46 21.72 32.45
C SER A 550 -31.65 22.59 32.08
N ALA A 551 -32.44 22.16 31.11
CA ALA A 551 -33.64 22.89 30.67
C ALA A 551 -34.70 22.97 31.77
N ARG A 552 -34.93 21.88 32.50
CA ARG A 552 -35.83 21.86 33.67
C ARG A 552 -35.41 22.88 34.74
N ARG A 553 -34.11 22.95 35.07
CA ARG A 553 -33.57 23.91 36.03
C ARG A 553 -33.73 25.38 35.61
N GLN A 554 -33.82 25.63 34.29
CA GLN A 554 -33.93 26.96 33.71
C GLN A 554 -35.34 27.29 33.24
N GLY A 555 -36.34 26.43 33.50
CA GLY A 555 -37.75 26.66 33.11
C GLY A 555 -37.97 26.76 31.60
N ARG A 556 -37.10 26.14 30.77
CA ARG A 556 -37.16 26.19 29.31
C ARG A 556 -37.35 24.79 28.66
N GLU A 557 -37.81 24.78 27.42
CA GLU A 557 -37.90 23.53 26.63
C GLU A 557 -36.51 23.01 26.24
N PRO A 558 -36.25 21.69 26.37
CA PRO A 558 -34.95 21.11 26.06
C PRO A 558 -34.72 21.02 24.54
N ALA A 559 -33.62 21.55 24.05
CA ALA A 559 -33.18 21.44 22.66
C ALA A 559 -32.49 20.07 22.41
N LEU A 560 -33.27 19.00 22.30
CA LEU A 560 -32.75 17.62 22.14
C LEU A 560 -32.16 17.40 20.77
N ASP A 561 -31.13 16.53 20.71
CA ASP A 561 -30.58 16.04 19.46
C ASP A 561 -31.56 15.08 18.79
N SER A 562 -31.61 15.09 17.47
CA SER A 562 -32.46 14.18 16.69
C SER A 562 -32.05 12.71 16.89
N GLU A 563 -33.03 11.83 16.89
CA GLU A 563 -32.78 10.39 17.00
C GLU A 563 -31.90 9.89 15.84
N PRO A 564 -30.79 9.20 16.13
CA PRO A 564 -29.87 8.70 15.10
C PRO A 564 -30.48 7.61 14.21
N PHE A 565 -31.54 6.94 14.70
CA PHE A 565 -32.21 5.87 13.99
C PHE A 565 -32.79 6.27 12.63
N LYS A 566 -33.10 7.56 12.39
CA LYS A 566 -33.58 8.03 11.08
C LYS A 566 -32.61 7.80 9.93
N ALA A 567 -31.29 7.88 10.20
CA ALA A 567 -30.27 7.57 9.21
C ALA A 567 -30.00 6.07 9.05
N ILE A 568 -30.38 5.27 10.07
CA ILE A 568 -30.17 3.83 10.12
C ILE A 568 -31.39 3.08 9.55
N THR A 569 -32.59 3.57 9.82
CA THR A 569 -33.84 2.88 9.41
C THR A 569 -33.97 2.84 7.89
N VAL A 570 -34.18 1.63 7.37
CA VAL A 570 -34.37 1.37 5.94
C VAL A 570 -35.35 0.22 5.77
N SER A 571 -36.20 0.27 4.75
CA SER A 571 -37.05 -0.86 4.37
C SER A 571 -36.23 -1.99 3.75
N ALA A 572 -36.70 -3.24 3.82
CA ALA A 572 -36.01 -4.38 3.24
C ALA A 572 -35.71 -4.18 1.74
N GLY A 573 -36.67 -3.67 0.97
CA GLY A 573 -36.46 -3.34 -0.46
C GLY A 573 -35.47 -2.19 -0.67
N GLY A 574 -35.46 -1.18 0.20
CA GLY A 574 -34.49 -0.09 0.20
C GLY A 574 -33.07 -0.58 0.54
N PHE A 575 -32.95 -1.51 1.51
CA PHE A 575 -31.69 -2.14 1.85
C PHE A 575 -31.14 -2.99 0.70
N GLY A 576 -31.99 -3.83 0.06
CA GLY A 576 -31.59 -4.65 -1.09
C GLY A 576 -31.07 -3.80 -2.25
N LYS A 577 -31.74 -2.66 -2.57
CA LYS A 577 -31.25 -1.72 -3.59
C LYS A 577 -29.96 -1.02 -3.18
N THR A 578 -29.78 -0.71 -1.89
CA THR A 578 -28.53 -0.13 -1.39
C THR A 578 -27.37 -1.10 -1.51
N LEU A 579 -27.61 -2.36 -1.15
CA LEU A 579 -26.62 -3.45 -1.29
C LEU A 579 -26.24 -3.63 -2.78
N LEU A 580 -27.22 -3.69 -3.68
CA LEU A 580 -26.96 -3.77 -5.11
C LEU A 580 -26.14 -2.58 -5.62
N LEU A 581 -26.51 -1.35 -5.21
CA LEU A 581 -25.73 -0.15 -5.58
C LEU A 581 -24.29 -0.24 -5.05
N SER A 582 -24.10 -0.70 -3.81
CA SER A 582 -22.77 -0.87 -3.24
C SER A 582 -21.92 -1.88 -4.03
N VAL A 583 -22.53 -3.00 -4.43
CA VAL A 583 -21.87 -4.02 -5.27
C VAL A 583 -21.51 -3.44 -6.64
N VAL A 584 -22.43 -2.66 -7.27
CA VAL A 584 -22.17 -2.00 -8.56
C VAL A 584 -20.99 -1.01 -8.45
N LEU A 585 -20.92 -0.22 -7.37
CA LEU A 585 -19.82 0.72 -7.15
C LEU A 585 -18.49 0.00 -6.94
N PHE A 586 -18.50 -1.07 -6.13
CA PHE A 586 -17.32 -1.90 -5.92
C PHE A 586 -16.86 -2.58 -7.21
N ALA A 587 -17.79 -3.17 -7.97
CA ALA A 587 -17.49 -3.79 -9.26
C ALA A 587 -16.91 -2.78 -10.27
N ALA A 588 -17.45 -1.55 -10.31
CA ALA A 588 -16.94 -0.49 -11.19
C ALA A 588 -15.50 -0.08 -10.78
N PHE A 589 -15.22 0.04 -9.48
CA PHE A 589 -13.87 0.32 -9.00
C PHE A 589 -12.90 -0.82 -9.32
N TYR A 590 -13.31 -2.06 -9.06
CA TYR A 590 -12.54 -3.25 -9.38
C TYR A 590 -12.27 -3.38 -10.89
N LEU A 591 -13.30 -3.13 -11.72
CA LEU A 591 -13.13 -3.12 -13.17
C LEU A 591 -12.16 -2.03 -13.64
N ALA A 592 -12.16 -0.85 -13.00
CA ALA A 592 -11.20 0.20 -13.31
C ALA A 592 -9.77 -0.25 -12.98
N VAL A 593 -9.55 -0.92 -11.85
CA VAL A 593 -8.25 -1.54 -11.50
C VAL A 593 -7.81 -2.55 -12.55
N GLN A 594 -8.73 -3.45 -12.96
CA GLN A 594 -8.46 -4.47 -13.99
C GLN A 594 -8.09 -3.85 -15.34
N VAL A 595 -8.85 -2.85 -15.78
CA VAL A 595 -8.60 -2.16 -17.06
C VAL A 595 -7.27 -1.42 -17.04
N MET A 596 -6.90 -0.79 -15.92
CA MET A 596 -5.62 -0.12 -15.75
C MET A 596 -4.46 -1.12 -15.82
N TYR A 597 -4.61 -2.27 -15.16
CA TYR A 597 -3.61 -3.32 -15.19
C TYR A 597 -3.47 -3.93 -16.61
N TRP A 598 -4.59 -4.19 -17.27
CA TRP A 598 -4.60 -4.75 -18.61
C TRP A 598 -4.01 -3.78 -19.66
N LEU A 599 -4.33 -2.47 -19.59
CA LEU A 599 -3.87 -1.48 -20.56
C LEU A 599 -2.42 -1.04 -20.31
N PHE A 600 -2.04 -0.85 -19.08
CA PHE A 600 -0.80 -0.16 -18.70
C PHE A 600 0.15 -0.99 -17.83
N HIS A 601 -0.27 -2.18 -17.46
CA HIS A 601 0.47 -3.08 -16.55
C HIS A 601 0.77 -2.42 -15.19
N VAL A 602 -0.16 -1.62 -14.68
CA VAL A 602 -0.08 -0.94 -13.39
C VAL A 602 -1.38 -1.10 -12.60
N ASP A 603 -1.27 -1.24 -11.30
CA ASP A 603 -2.40 -1.26 -10.37
C ASP A 603 -2.63 0.14 -9.74
N PHE A 604 -3.69 0.29 -8.94
CA PHE A 604 -3.89 1.49 -8.14
C PHE A 604 -3.03 1.41 -6.90
N ARG A 605 -1.93 2.17 -6.88
CA ARG A 605 -0.92 2.06 -5.83
C ARG A 605 -0.37 3.42 -5.43
N PHE A 606 -0.04 3.55 -4.15
CA PHE A 606 0.89 4.52 -3.64
C PHE A 606 1.72 3.83 -2.55
N MET A 607 2.95 3.47 -2.87
CA MET A 607 3.83 2.64 -2.03
C MET A 607 3.13 1.33 -1.64
N PHE A 608 2.90 1.10 -0.36
CA PHE A 608 2.24 -0.10 0.17
C PHE A 608 0.71 -0.01 0.24
N LEU A 609 0.10 1.14 -0.07
CA LEU A 609 -1.34 1.26 -0.26
C LEU A 609 -1.69 0.82 -1.67
N SER A 610 -2.43 -0.26 -1.82
CA SER A 610 -2.77 -0.79 -3.13
C SER A 610 -4.18 -1.34 -3.22
N ALA A 611 -4.74 -1.24 -4.42
CA ALA A 611 -5.87 -2.00 -4.88
C ALA A 611 -5.44 -2.67 -6.19
N SER A 612 -5.09 -3.94 -6.11
CA SER A 612 -4.56 -4.73 -7.21
C SER A 612 -5.63 -5.65 -7.78
N PRO A 613 -5.48 -6.17 -8.99
CA PRO A 613 -6.27 -7.30 -9.48
C PRO A 613 -6.26 -8.44 -8.46
N LEU A 614 -7.44 -9.05 -8.26
CA LEU A 614 -7.58 -10.17 -7.34
C LEU A 614 -7.79 -11.46 -8.13
N ASN A 615 -6.99 -12.48 -7.85
CA ASN A 615 -7.30 -13.82 -8.30
C ASN A 615 -8.47 -14.41 -7.50
N VAL A 616 -8.98 -15.57 -7.91
CA VAL A 616 -10.15 -16.22 -7.27
C VAL A 616 -9.91 -16.45 -5.77
N ARG A 617 -8.70 -16.84 -5.39
CA ARG A 617 -8.29 -17.04 -4.00
C ARG A 617 -8.48 -15.78 -3.16
N PHE A 618 -7.98 -14.66 -3.62
CA PHE A 618 -8.11 -13.38 -2.93
C PHE A 618 -9.54 -12.84 -2.95
N LEU A 619 -10.30 -13.10 -4.02
CA LEU A 619 -11.72 -12.74 -4.07
C LEU A 619 -12.53 -13.49 -3.00
N VAL A 620 -12.34 -14.81 -2.88
CA VAL A 620 -12.99 -15.64 -1.85
C VAL A 620 -12.57 -15.18 -0.46
N THR A 621 -11.29 -14.92 -0.24
CA THR A 621 -10.78 -14.36 1.02
C THR A 621 -11.45 -13.02 1.32
N THR A 622 -11.59 -12.12 0.35
CA THR A 622 -12.28 -10.84 0.52
C THR A 622 -13.71 -11.04 1.02
N LEU A 623 -14.48 -11.91 0.37
CA LEU A 623 -15.87 -12.20 0.76
C LEU A 623 -15.97 -12.79 2.18
N MET A 624 -15.00 -13.57 2.60
CA MET A 624 -14.93 -14.16 3.94
C MET A 624 -14.77 -13.09 5.03
N TYR A 625 -13.98 -12.05 4.79
CA TYR A 625 -13.66 -11.02 5.79
C TYR A 625 -14.65 -9.86 5.83
N VAL A 626 -15.35 -9.55 4.73
CA VAL A 626 -16.28 -8.41 4.62
C VAL A 626 -17.31 -8.37 5.75
N PRO A 627 -18.01 -9.48 6.17
CA PRO A 627 -19.01 -9.42 7.23
C PRO A 627 -18.46 -8.93 8.58
N PHE A 628 -17.21 -9.26 8.90
CA PHE A 628 -16.57 -8.90 10.18
C PHE A 628 -16.12 -7.44 10.16
N PHE A 629 -15.49 -6.99 9.09
CA PHE A 629 -15.12 -5.60 8.93
C PHE A 629 -16.33 -4.68 8.80
N PHE A 630 -17.45 -5.17 8.30
CA PHE A 630 -18.68 -4.40 8.20
C PHE A 630 -19.16 -3.87 9.56
N ILE A 631 -18.96 -4.59 10.67
CA ILE A 631 -19.27 -4.13 12.03
C ILE A 631 -18.56 -2.81 12.33
N PHE A 632 -17.27 -2.70 12.01
CA PHE A 632 -16.50 -1.49 12.18
C PHE A 632 -16.98 -0.35 11.26
N TYR A 633 -17.17 -0.63 9.97
CA TYR A 633 -17.56 0.39 9.00
C TYR A 633 -18.98 0.91 9.20
N PHE A 634 -19.88 0.05 9.68
CA PHE A 634 -21.20 0.47 10.11
C PHE A 634 -21.13 1.35 11.35
N SER A 635 -20.38 0.95 12.37
CA SER A 635 -20.11 1.76 13.56
C SER A 635 -19.53 3.13 13.19
N ASN A 636 -18.52 3.12 12.32
CA ASN A 636 -17.89 4.33 11.82
C ASN A 636 -18.89 5.25 11.11
N ALA A 637 -19.70 4.69 10.21
CA ALA A 637 -20.73 5.44 9.49
C ALA A 637 -21.74 6.10 10.44
N VAL A 638 -22.19 5.38 11.46
CA VAL A 638 -23.11 5.93 12.49
C VAL A 638 -22.43 7.04 13.27
N ARG A 639 -21.22 6.81 13.81
CA ARG A 639 -20.50 7.81 14.62
C ARG A 639 -20.22 9.10 13.84
N VAL A 640 -19.69 8.98 12.61
CA VAL A 640 -19.33 10.14 11.78
C VAL A 640 -20.57 10.88 11.29
N ASN A 641 -21.59 10.18 10.82
CA ASN A 641 -22.75 10.80 10.18
C ASN A 641 -23.86 11.20 11.15
N CYS A 642 -23.99 10.53 12.30
CA CYS A 642 -24.99 10.86 13.30
C CYS A 642 -24.41 11.55 14.54
N GLY A 643 -23.07 11.39 14.82
CA GLY A 643 -22.42 11.93 16.01
C GLY A 643 -21.60 13.20 15.78
N MET A 644 -21.13 13.47 14.55
CA MET A 644 -20.17 14.55 14.25
C MET A 644 -20.71 15.61 13.29
N THR A 645 -22.04 15.74 13.15
CA THR A 645 -22.71 16.62 12.17
C THR A 645 -23.40 17.81 12.82
N PHE A 646 -22.66 18.59 13.61
CA PHE A 646 -23.24 19.77 14.28
C PHE A 646 -23.64 20.88 13.30
N GLU A 647 -24.75 21.59 13.59
CA GLU A 647 -25.30 22.64 12.72
C GLU A 647 -24.35 23.81 12.47
N ASN A 648 -23.50 24.12 13.47
CA ASN A 648 -22.50 25.19 13.41
C ASN A 648 -21.17 24.79 12.79
N TRP A 649 -21.00 23.51 12.40
CA TRP A 649 -19.78 23.04 11.74
C TRP A 649 -19.92 23.09 10.22
N SER A 650 -18.90 23.61 9.54
CA SER A 650 -18.79 23.47 8.07
C SER A 650 -18.63 22.00 7.70
N GLU A 651 -18.97 21.66 6.48
CA GLU A 651 -18.85 20.27 5.99
C GLU A 651 -17.40 19.78 6.01
N GLY A 652 -16.44 20.64 5.63
CA GLY A 652 -15.02 20.33 5.72
C GLY A 652 -14.59 20.00 7.16
N LYS A 653 -15.08 20.74 8.17
CA LYS A 653 -14.80 20.44 9.58
C LYS A 653 -15.38 19.09 10.00
N ARG A 654 -16.61 18.76 9.57
CA ARG A 654 -17.25 17.45 9.85
C ARG A 654 -16.42 16.29 9.28
N MET A 655 -15.95 16.43 8.04
CA MET A 655 -15.10 15.43 7.37
C MET A 655 -13.75 15.30 8.08
N LEU A 656 -13.07 16.42 8.36
CA LEU A 656 -11.76 16.42 9.01
C LEU A 656 -11.80 15.81 10.41
N VAL A 657 -12.78 16.24 11.25
CA VAL A 657 -12.92 15.67 12.60
C VAL A 657 -13.26 14.20 12.55
N GLY A 658 -14.14 13.77 11.61
CA GLY A 658 -14.45 12.36 11.39
C GLY A 658 -13.22 11.55 10.97
N ALA A 659 -12.40 12.08 10.08
CA ALA A 659 -11.17 11.45 9.63
C ALA A 659 -10.14 11.31 10.75
N LEU A 660 -9.89 12.41 11.49
CA LEU A 660 -8.94 12.41 12.62
C LEU A 660 -9.39 11.50 13.76
N ALA A 661 -10.68 11.52 14.12
CA ALA A 661 -11.22 10.66 15.18
C ALA A 661 -11.05 9.17 14.91
N ASN A 662 -10.90 8.77 13.64
CA ASN A 662 -10.69 7.37 13.25
C ASN A 662 -9.21 7.00 13.03
N SER A 663 -8.32 7.96 12.81
CA SER A 663 -6.90 7.69 12.51
C SER A 663 -5.96 7.95 13.71
N VAL A 664 -6.31 8.87 14.60
CA VAL A 664 -5.43 9.34 15.70
C VAL A 664 -5.01 8.20 16.62
N GLY A 665 -5.89 7.25 16.96
CA GLY A 665 -5.54 6.11 17.82
C GLY A 665 -4.40 5.27 17.25
N LEU A 666 -4.44 4.99 15.95
CA LEU A 666 -3.37 4.26 15.25
C LEU A 666 -2.10 5.10 15.11
N MET A 667 -2.21 6.40 14.85
CA MET A 667 -1.06 7.31 14.81
C MET A 667 -0.26 7.28 16.11
N PHE A 668 -0.94 7.21 17.26
CA PHE A 668 -0.25 7.13 18.56
C PHE A 668 0.59 5.89 18.72
N ILE A 669 0.22 4.76 18.12
CA ILE A 669 1.03 3.52 18.14
C ILE A 669 2.39 3.80 17.49
N ILE A 670 2.40 4.45 16.31
CA ILE A 670 3.62 4.80 15.59
C ILE A 670 4.45 5.79 16.43
N VAL A 671 3.82 6.84 16.93
CA VAL A 671 4.50 7.89 17.75
C VAL A 671 5.15 7.28 18.98
N VAL A 672 4.43 6.46 19.74
CA VAL A 672 4.97 5.79 20.95
C VAL A 672 6.12 4.87 20.59
N ASN A 673 5.99 4.10 19.50
CA ASN A 673 7.04 3.19 19.05
C ASN A 673 8.35 3.93 18.79
N TYR A 674 8.28 5.08 18.09
CA TYR A 674 9.46 5.87 17.75
C TYR A 674 10.00 6.74 18.87
N ILE A 675 9.15 7.26 19.77
CA ILE A 675 9.64 7.92 20.98
C ILE A 675 10.49 6.95 21.81
N CYS A 676 10.05 5.71 21.97
CA CYS A 676 10.84 4.68 22.63
C CYS A 676 12.14 4.42 21.88
N PHE A 677 12.07 4.22 20.57
CA PHE A 677 13.24 3.95 19.75
C PHE A 677 14.30 5.07 19.85
N PHE A 678 13.90 6.35 19.70
CA PHE A 678 14.85 7.46 19.79
C PHE A 678 15.45 7.68 21.19
N ARG A 679 14.78 7.20 22.26
CA ARG A 679 15.28 7.28 23.62
C ARG A 679 16.16 6.13 24.04
N THR A 680 15.86 4.93 23.54
CA THR A 680 16.46 3.67 24.06
C THR A 680 17.17 2.85 22.98
N GLY A 681 17.08 3.24 21.71
CA GLY A 681 17.55 2.45 20.57
C GLY A 681 16.69 1.24 20.25
N VAL A 682 15.64 0.96 21.02
CA VAL A 682 14.77 -0.22 20.86
C VAL A 682 13.31 0.22 20.67
N VAL A 683 12.60 -0.38 19.71
CA VAL A 683 11.17 -0.15 19.52
C VAL A 683 10.36 -0.75 20.68
N ARG A 684 9.22 -0.10 20.98
CA ARG A 684 8.36 -0.53 22.08
C ARG A 684 7.74 -1.90 21.85
N TYR A 685 7.40 -2.22 20.61
CA TYR A 685 6.58 -3.38 20.26
C TYR A 685 7.37 -4.38 19.42
N THR A 686 8.32 -5.09 20.01
CA THR A 686 9.13 -6.13 19.32
C THR A 686 8.47 -7.49 19.45
N TYR A 687 8.22 -7.94 20.68
CA TYR A 687 7.60 -9.23 20.99
C TYR A 687 6.38 -9.06 21.91
N SER A 688 5.40 -9.96 21.76
CA SER A 688 4.34 -10.11 22.75
C SER A 688 4.87 -10.83 24.00
N SER A 689 4.11 -10.76 25.11
CA SER A 689 4.38 -11.54 26.31
C SER A 689 4.42 -13.07 26.09
N ALA A 690 3.90 -13.53 24.94
CA ALA A 690 3.93 -14.94 24.51
C ALA A 690 5.14 -15.26 23.60
N GLY A 691 6.13 -14.38 23.47
CA GLY A 691 7.31 -14.58 22.62
C GLY A 691 7.06 -14.46 21.12
N SER A 692 5.87 -14.01 20.70
CA SER A 692 5.52 -13.87 19.29
C SER A 692 5.88 -12.48 18.76
N GLU A 693 6.33 -12.41 17.52
CA GLU A 693 6.69 -11.15 16.84
C GLU A 693 5.47 -10.27 16.61
N VAL A 694 5.36 -9.17 17.34
CA VAL A 694 4.27 -8.19 17.17
C VAL A 694 4.67 -6.98 16.32
N TRP A 695 5.95 -6.75 16.08
CA TRP A 695 6.45 -5.65 15.26
C TRP A 695 5.88 -5.67 13.83
N LEU A 696 5.61 -6.86 13.26
CA LEU A 696 4.96 -7.01 11.95
C LEU A 696 3.56 -6.38 11.92
N PHE A 697 2.81 -6.48 13.03
CA PHE A 697 1.49 -5.87 13.12
C PHE A 697 1.58 -4.35 13.26
N VAL A 698 2.65 -3.82 13.87
CA VAL A 698 2.92 -2.37 13.90
C VAL A 698 3.18 -1.86 12.48
N ASN A 699 3.87 -2.61 11.64
CA ASN A 699 4.08 -2.23 10.24
C ASN A 699 2.77 -2.11 9.44
N MET A 700 1.71 -2.85 9.80
CA MET A 700 0.39 -2.67 9.19
C MET A 700 -0.22 -1.29 9.50
N VAL A 701 0.15 -0.67 10.62
CA VAL A 701 -0.42 0.62 11.03
C VAL A 701 -0.05 1.75 10.06
N TYR A 702 1.09 1.64 9.36
CA TYR A 702 1.46 2.59 8.30
C TYR A 702 0.46 2.62 7.14
N SER A 703 -0.09 1.45 6.76
CA SER A 703 -1.14 1.36 5.73
C SER A 703 -2.52 1.70 6.29
N LEU A 704 -2.82 1.27 7.51
CA LEU A 704 -4.13 1.46 8.12
C LEU A 704 -4.42 2.93 8.44
N THR A 705 -3.44 3.68 8.93
CA THR A 705 -3.63 5.08 9.35
C THR A 705 -4.15 5.96 8.22
N PRO A 706 -3.53 6.03 7.02
CA PRO A 706 -4.07 6.83 5.92
C PRO A 706 -5.42 6.32 5.41
N LEU A 707 -5.69 5.02 5.45
CA LEU A 707 -7.00 4.47 5.09
C LEU A 707 -8.08 4.88 6.11
N MET A 708 -7.77 4.83 7.41
CA MET A 708 -8.69 5.29 8.47
C MET A 708 -8.90 6.80 8.45
N PHE A 709 -8.02 7.57 7.80
CA PHE A 709 -8.24 8.98 7.53
C PHE A 709 -9.13 9.22 6.30
N ALA A 710 -8.84 8.57 5.18
CA ALA A 710 -9.48 8.83 3.88
C ALA A 710 -10.88 8.21 3.77
N LEU A 711 -11.07 6.98 4.23
CA LEU A 711 -12.32 6.24 4.03
C LEU A 711 -13.52 6.81 4.78
N PRO A 712 -13.41 7.39 6.00
CA PRO A 712 -14.51 8.12 6.63
C PRO A 712 -14.99 9.34 5.84
N ILE A 713 -14.09 10.00 5.10
CA ILE A 713 -14.47 11.11 4.21
C ILE A 713 -15.35 10.59 3.08
N LEU A 714 -14.94 9.50 2.44
CA LEU A 714 -15.72 8.85 1.38
C LEU A 714 -17.08 8.37 1.91
N ASN A 715 -17.10 7.75 3.09
CA ASN A 715 -18.33 7.34 3.77
C ASN A 715 -19.27 8.54 3.99
N ARG A 716 -18.74 9.67 4.46
CA ARG A 716 -19.51 10.90 4.64
C ARG A 716 -20.12 11.40 3.33
N ILE A 717 -19.38 11.34 2.23
CA ILE A 717 -19.87 11.75 0.90
C ILE A 717 -21.06 10.88 0.47
N PHE A 718 -20.97 9.56 0.59
CA PHE A 718 -22.08 8.65 0.25
C PHE A 718 -23.28 8.84 1.17
N CYS A 719 -23.07 9.09 2.46
CA CYS A 719 -24.16 9.41 3.39
C CYS A 719 -24.87 10.71 2.99
N ARG A 720 -24.15 11.71 2.53
CA ARG A 720 -24.77 12.96 2.03
C ARG A 720 -25.58 12.75 0.74
N GLN A 721 -25.19 11.80 -0.11
CA GLN A 721 -25.96 11.48 -1.31
C GLN A 721 -27.26 10.75 -1.00
N THR A 722 -27.26 9.92 0.05
CA THR A 722 -28.39 9.02 0.36
C THR A 722 -29.19 9.41 1.60
N ASN A 723 -28.70 10.31 2.43
CA ASN A 723 -29.19 10.60 3.78
C ASN A 723 -29.27 9.36 4.70
N ARG A 724 -28.52 8.29 4.37
CA ARG A 724 -28.47 7.03 5.11
C ARG A 724 -27.02 6.55 5.26
N VAL A 725 -26.75 5.79 6.32
CA VAL A 725 -25.41 5.30 6.63
C VAL A 725 -24.98 4.08 5.79
N TRP A 726 -25.92 3.36 5.19
CA TRP A 726 -25.71 2.04 4.62
C TRP A 726 -24.82 2.02 3.37
N LEU A 727 -25.06 2.91 2.38
CA LEU A 727 -24.29 2.93 1.14
C LEU A 727 -22.81 3.12 1.42
N GLY A 728 -22.48 4.10 2.28
CA GLY A 728 -21.10 4.38 2.66
C GLY A 728 -20.47 3.21 3.43
N SER A 729 -21.18 2.66 4.42
CA SER A 729 -20.62 1.57 5.25
C SER A 729 -20.33 0.31 4.43
N ILE A 730 -21.22 -0.11 3.52
CA ILE A 730 -21.03 -1.32 2.71
C ILE A 730 -19.94 -1.11 1.66
N THR A 731 -20.03 -0.03 0.88
CA THR A 731 -19.08 0.24 -0.22
C THR A 731 -17.65 0.41 0.31
N VAL A 732 -17.48 1.24 1.34
CA VAL A 732 -16.18 1.52 1.93
C VAL A 732 -15.58 0.29 2.60
N CYS A 733 -16.40 -0.55 3.24
CA CYS A 733 -15.97 -1.83 3.80
C CYS A 733 -15.39 -2.76 2.73
N MET A 734 -16.08 -2.95 1.60
CA MET A 734 -15.60 -3.81 0.51
C MET A 734 -14.27 -3.32 -0.06
N ILE A 735 -14.15 -2.00 -0.26
CA ILE A 735 -12.90 -1.38 -0.76
C ILE A 735 -11.76 -1.57 0.23
N PHE A 736 -12.01 -1.32 1.51
CA PHE A 736 -11.00 -1.49 2.54
C PHE A 736 -10.48 -2.94 2.58
N VAL A 737 -11.38 -3.92 2.58
CA VAL A 737 -11.00 -5.34 2.61
C VAL A 737 -10.22 -5.69 1.34
N MET A 738 -10.65 -5.24 0.16
CA MET A 738 -9.92 -5.42 -1.09
C MET A 738 -8.50 -4.86 -0.99
N MET A 739 -8.33 -3.63 -0.50
CA MET A 739 -7.01 -3.01 -0.35
C MET A 739 -6.12 -3.74 0.66
N CYS A 740 -6.70 -4.22 1.76
CA CYS A 740 -5.96 -5.04 2.73
C CYS A 740 -5.52 -6.38 2.14
N ILE A 741 -6.40 -7.06 1.40
CA ILE A 741 -6.08 -8.35 0.76
C ILE A 741 -5.05 -8.17 -0.35
N SER A 742 -5.12 -7.11 -1.15
CA SER A 742 -4.14 -6.79 -2.20
C SER A 742 -2.70 -6.65 -1.66
N ALA A 743 -2.56 -6.24 -0.39
CA ALA A 743 -1.28 -6.05 0.29
C ALA A 743 -1.06 -7.10 1.39
N SER A 744 -1.52 -8.34 1.20
CA SER A 744 -1.43 -9.37 2.23
C SER A 744 -1.13 -10.75 1.64
N VAL A 745 -0.96 -11.71 2.55
CA VAL A 745 -0.79 -13.13 2.25
C VAL A 745 -2.03 -13.88 2.70
N SER A 746 -2.51 -14.82 1.88
CA SER A 746 -3.65 -15.67 2.19
C SER A 746 -3.32 -17.13 1.93
N TYR A 747 -3.43 -17.93 2.97
CA TYR A 747 -3.14 -19.36 2.95
C TYR A 747 -4.40 -20.22 2.69
N ILE A 748 -5.35 -19.72 1.93
CA ILE A 748 -6.57 -20.44 1.60
C ILE A 748 -6.23 -21.62 0.65
N PRO A 749 -6.72 -22.86 0.93
CA PRO A 749 -6.42 -24.05 0.12
C PRO A 749 -7.33 -24.14 -1.11
N LEU A 750 -7.13 -23.26 -2.10
CA LEU A 750 -7.85 -23.27 -3.39
C LEU A 750 -6.92 -23.68 -4.50
#